data_556879741cfd9859d1ee9dc916690736
#
_entry.id   556879741cfd9859d1ee9dc916690736
#
_cell.length_a   1.000
_cell.length_b   1.000
_cell.length_c   1.000
_cell.angle_alpha   90.00
_cell.angle_beta   90.00
_cell.angle_gamma   90.00
#
_symmetry.space_group_name_H-M   'P 1'
#
loop_
_entity.id
_entity.type
_entity.pdbx_description
1 polymer ?
#
loop_
_entity_poly.entity_id
_entity_poly.type
_entity_poly.pdbx_seq_one_letter_code
_entity_poly.pdbx_strand_id
1 'polypeptide(L)'
;MLIDTEAKYLDVSTSLLEQYDTLVVDVETNGLNAFGINQLCGVGISTLEGDTHYFPVRHQQGVNLPYSCIKDLMVRLGSMNTLIGYNLKFDLSFLEKEGMRSKDDQKWVDVLVMVRLVEPSTVKELGLTPTITRTYGSEHASYDIETKKYLRSNKWSKDFSLAPPNILGDYCEKDTYWTAKLYIDMYNRIVRTLQVDVFEMQCQLTKVLYGMECTGVSIDTKYVDQALVKIEERAKEVEQQIYEIAGGEFNINSTQQVGEILNSLGIYSPVKTPKDKDSWNETALMQINHRLAGLIRQYRALGKLRSTYIEPYQDMDVMHTSYCNWGAVTGRLSSREPNLQNIPRTHFKLADVALTEEEKEALKSRITAQTMAKGIMNTLELDDDVLSTWGFVGDEYYNEADERQIAIRRLFVPRPGYTLVAFDYSQMEVRVFLSYLQNDDVDALLSQADVDFHGEAAKIAFNVDESHESFKFYRQMAKNITFGVIYGIGKARLANQLNVSEKDAMTYKKQYFEGISGSKQFFNDVMKTVQERGWIKNRYGRMYVIPADISYKGVNYLVQGTSADILNERMIVIHDFLKDKKSNILLQVHDEIICEIHDEEFSWLPRKIQDLLEVNTLNIPLKVDIDVCDVSWATKHEFEDEPEKTIADYIEW
;
A
#
# COMPACT_ATOMS: atom_id res chain seq x y z
N MET A 1 -8.38 -6.02 36.71
CA MET A 1 -9.59 -6.15 37.59
C MET A 1 -10.85 -5.87 36.78
N LEU A 2 -11.86 -6.75 36.85
CA LEU A 2 -13.13 -6.60 36.16
C LEU A 2 -13.99 -5.49 36.80
N ILE A 3 -14.36 -4.47 36.02
CA ILE A 3 -15.12 -3.29 36.45
C ILE A 3 -16.57 -3.43 35.94
N ASP A 4 -17.38 -4.20 36.64
CA ASP A 4 -18.75 -4.60 36.27
C ASP A 4 -19.85 -3.87 37.06
N THR A 5 -19.49 -2.96 37.97
CA THR A 5 -20.44 -2.16 38.77
C THR A 5 -20.04 -0.67 38.76
N GLU A 6 -21.04 0.20 38.95
CA GLU A 6 -20.84 1.64 39.07
C GLU A 6 -19.90 2.00 40.23
N ALA A 7 -20.01 1.30 41.36
CA ALA A 7 -19.14 1.54 42.53
C ALA A 7 -17.66 1.27 42.21
N LYS A 8 -17.37 0.13 41.53
CA LYS A 8 -15.99 -0.14 41.07
C LYS A 8 -15.52 0.87 40.05
N TYR A 9 -16.42 1.33 39.17
CA TYR A 9 -16.11 2.35 38.17
C TYR A 9 -15.68 3.68 38.83
N LEU A 10 -16.45 4.16 39.82
CA LEU A 10 -16.17 5.38 40.56
C LEU A 10 -14.85 5.30 41.31
N ASP A 11 -14.51 4.18 41.91
CA ASP A 11 -13.23 3.94 42.57
C ASP A 11 -12.06 4.03 41.56
N VAL A 12 -12.14 3.32 40.44
CA VAL A 12 -11.11 3.35 39.39
C VAL A 12 -11.05 4.72 38.69
N SER A 13 -12.19 5.38 38.50
CA SER A 13 -12.24 6.73 37.93
C SER A 13 -11.42 7.72 38.76
N THR A 14 -11.57 7.65 40.08
CA THR A 14 -10.83 8.57 41.00
C THR A 14 -9.38 8.13 41.20
N SER A 15 -9.11 6.83 41.34
CA SER A 15 -7.76 6.33 41.66
C SER A 15 -6.83 6.25 40.45
N LEU A 16 -7.38 6.14 39.22
CA LEU A 16 -6.60 5.91 38.00
C LEU A 16 -6.88 7.00 36.96
N LEU A 17 -8.13 7.18 36.50
CA LEU A 17 -8.42 8.07 35.38
C LEU A 17 -8.19 9.57 35.70
N GLU A 18 -8.19 9.95 36.97
CA GLU A 18 -7.85 11.32 37.42
C GLU A 18 -6.37 11.52 37.80
N GLN A 19 -5.63 10.42 38.02
CA GLN A 19 -4.21 10.51 38.46
C GLN A 19 -3.22 10.35 37.32
N TYR A 20 -3.60 9.64 36.24
CA TYR A 20 -2.72 9.39 35.12
C TYR A 20 -3.17 10.18 33.89
N ASP A 21 -2.23 10.69 33.14
CA ASP A 21 -2.44 11.39 31.87
C ASP A 21 -2.04 10.54 30.64
N THR A 22 -1.49 9.36 30.90
CA THR A 22 -1.03 8.39 29.91
C THR A 22 -1.57 7.02 30.25
N LEU A 23 -2.32 6.42 29.33
CA LEU A 23 -2.91 5.09 29.50
C LEU A 23 -2.67 4.23 28.28
N VAL A 24 -2.55 2.93 28.53
CA VAL A 24 -2.59 1.89 27.50
C VAL A 24 -4.03 1.42 27.35
N VAL A 25 -4.51 1.32 26.12
CA VAL A 25 -5.87 0.89 25.79
C VAL A 25 -5.84 -0.29 24.82
N ASP A 26 -6.83 -1.15 24.94
CA ASP A 26 -7.14 -2.25 24.05
C ASP A 26 -8.65 -2.49 24.05
N VAL A 27 -9.24 -2.91 22.92
CA VAL A 27 -10.68 -3.14 22.84
C VAL A 27 -11.01 -4.55 22.37
N GLU A 28 -12.08 -5.09 22.96
CA GLU A 28 -12.67 -6.34 22.51
C GLU A 28 -13.99 -6.07 21.78
N THR A 29 -14.21 -6.74 20.65
CA THR A 29 -15.30 -6.41 19.71
C THR A 29 -16.02 -7.65 19.21
N ASN A 30 -17.23 -7.47 18.67
CA ASN A 30 -17.99 -8.57 18.05
C ASN A 30 -17.68 -8.74 16.54
N GLY A 31 -16.60 -8.13 16.06
CA GLY A 31 -16.10 -8.23 14.70
C GLY A 31 -15.10 -7.11 14.38
N LEU A 32 -14.56 -7.08 13.17
CA LEU A 32 -13.40 -6.25 12.85
C LEU A 32 -13.72 -4.90 12.17
N ASN A 33 -14.96 -4.71 11.69
CA ASN A 33 -15.34 -3.52 10.93
C ASN A 33 -16.05 -2.50 11.82
N ALA A 34 -15.31 -1.51 12.30
CA ALA A 34 -15.85 -0.41 13.12
C ALA A 34 -16.81 0.50 12.32
N PHE A 35 -16.59 0.68 11.01
CA PHE A 35 -17.45 1.50 10.13
C PHE A 35 -18.74 0.80 9.74
N GLY A 36 -18.86 -0.50 10.01
CA GLY A 36 -20.08 -1.30 9.78
C GLY A 36 -20.90 -1.53 11.05
N ILE A 37 -21.50 -2.71 11.13
CA ILE A 37 -22.42 -3.10 12.22
C ILE A 37 -21.71 -3.54 13.50
N ASN A 38 -20.41 -3.79 13.46
CA ASN A 38 -19.68 -4.31 14.60
C ASN A 38 -19.61 -3.30 15.75
N GLN A 39 -19.59 -3.81 16.98
CA GLN A 39 -19.69 -3.04 18.20
C GLN A 39 -18.63 -3.45 19.22
N LEU A 40 -18.35 -2.51 20.11
CA LEU A 40 -17.50 -2.70 21.26
C LEU A 40 -18.11 -3.70 22.24
N CYS A 41 -17.36 -4.68 22.72
CA CYS A 41 -17.73 -5.62 23.77
C CYS A 41 -17.12 -5.25 25.12
N GLY A 42 -15.94 -4.66 25.11
CA GLY A 42 -15.28 -4.19 26.32
C GLY A 42 -14.02 -3.38 26.03
N VAL A 43 -13.55 -2.68 27.06
CA VAL A 43 -12.34 -1.84 27.02
C VAL A 43 -11.38 -2.31 28.10
N GLY A 44 -10.15 -2.62 27.71
CA GLY A 44 -9.03 -2.82 28.62
C GLY A 44 -8.23 -1.55 28.78
N ILE A 45 -7.81 -1.26 29.99
CA ILE A 45 -6.92 -0.14 30.31
C ILE A 45 -5.80 -0.63 31.21
N SER A 46 -4.58 -0.14 30.96
CA SER A 46 -3.44 -0.36 31.85
C SER A 46 -2.67 0.95 32.09
N THR A 47 -2.10 1.08 33.27
CA THR A 47 -1.02 2.04 33.53
C THR A 47 0.30 1.47 33.06
N LEU A 48 1.33 2.32 32.99
CA LEU A 48 2.69 1.85 32.66
C LEU A 48 3.33 1.04 33.79
N GLU A 49 2.83 1.19 35.01
CA GLU A 49 3.23 0.41 36.19
C GLU A 49 2.67 -1.01 36.16
N GLY A 50 1.56 -1.23 35.41
CA GLY A 50 0.96 -2.54 35.19
C GLY A 50 -0.36 -2.77 35.93
N ASP A 51 -1.01 -1.72 36.44
CA ASP A 51 -2.38 -1.82 36.96
C ASP A 51 -3.36 -1.97 35.78
N THR A 52 -4.09 -3.07 35.75
CA THR A 52 -4.96 -3.43 34.62
C THR A 52 -6.41 -3.51 35.02
N HIS A 53 -7.30 -3.02 34.15
CA HIS A 53 -8.74 -2.99 34.36
C HIS A 53 -9.48 -3.29 33.07
N TYR A 54 -10.58 -4.04 33.19
CA TYR A 54 -11.47 -4.34 32.07
C TYR A 54 -12.89 -3.83 32.34
N PHE A 55 -13.46 -3.13 31.38
CA PHE A 55 -14.78 -2.51 31.40
C PHE A 55 -15.71 -3.23 30.41
N PRO A 56 -16.55 -4.15 30.86
CA PRO A 56 -17.47 -4.92 29.99
C PRO A 56 -18.62 -4.03 29.52
N VAL A 57 -18.95 -4.09 28.23
CA VAL A 57 -19.96 -3.19 27.61
C VAL A 57 -21.16 -3.93 27.06
N ARG A 58 -20.96 -4.92 26.21
CA ARG A 58 -22.04 -5.61 25.47
C ARG A 58 -21.82 -7.12 25.44
N HIS A 59 -21.44 -7.70 26.59
CA HIS A 59 -21.41 -9.16 26.72
C HIS A 59 -22.83 -9.70 26.81
N GLN A 60 -23.12 -10.80 26.13
CA GLN A 60 -24.39 -11.49 26.19
C GLN A 60 -24.53 -12.36 27.46
N GLN A 61 -23.42 -12.65 28.13
CA GLN A 61 -23.33 -13.39 29.37
C GLN A 61 -22.69 -12.50 30.45
N GLY A 62 -23.05 -12.72 31.71
CA GLY A 62 -22.51 -11.98 32.84
C GLY A 62 -23.08 -10.58 32.99
N VAL A 63 -22.32 -9.70 33.67
CA VAL A 63 -22.75 -8.34 33.99
C VAL A 63 -21.93 -7.36 33.18
N ASN A 64 -22.60 -6.41 32.53
CA ASN A 64 -21.97 -5.28 31.84
C ASN A 64 -22.00 -4.05 32.75
N LEU A 65 -20.99 -3.16 32.54
CA LEU A 65 -20.96 -1.85 33.18
C LEU A 65 -22.13 -0.98 32.67
N PRO A 66 -22.81 -0.19 33.54
CA PRO A 66 -23.81 0.75 33.07
C PRO A 66 -23.35 1.66 31.98
N TYR A 67 -24.15 1.89 30.95
CA TYR A 67 -23.75 2.65 29.78
C TYR A 67 -23.39 4.13 30.08
N SER A 68 -23.95 4.70 31.16
CA SER A 68 -23.55 6.02 31.69
C SER A 68 -22.08 6.08 32.08
N CYS A 69 -21.55 5.02 32.68
CA CYS A 69 -20.15 4.90 33.04
C CYS A 69 -19.27 4.77 31.80
N ILE A 70 -19.73 4.04 30.77
CA ILE A 70 -19.01 3.93 29.48
C ILE A 70 -18.90 5.30 28.79
N LYS A 71 -19.96 6.10 28.80
CA LYS A 71 -19.92 7.47 28.26
C LYS A 71 -18.91 8.35 29.00
N ASP A 72 -18.89 8.29 30.33
CA ASP A 72 -17.91 9.02 31.12
C ASP A 72 -16.48 8.53 30.84
N LEU A 73 -16.28 7.21 30.70
CA LEU A 73 -15.01 6.61 30.31
C LEU A 73 -14.53 7.16 28.95
N MET A 74 -15.42 7.27 27.95
CA MET A 74 -15.08 7.83 26.63
C MET A 74 -14.62 9.29 26.74
N VAL A 75 -15.30 10.10 27.54
CA VAL A 75 -14.90 11.51 27.79
C VAL A 75 -13.52 11.58 28.44
N ARG A 76 -13.25 10.74 29.44
CA ARG A 76 -11.96 10.71 30.13
C ARG A 76 -10.83 10.24 29.22
N LEU A 77 -11.02 9.18 28.46
CA LEU A 77 -10.04 8.69 27.48
C LEU A 77 -9.74 9.78 26.43
N GLY A 78 -10.75 10.50 25.95
CA GLY A 78 -10.58 11.61 25.01
C GLY A 78 -9.77 12.78 25.59
N SER A 79 -9.76 12.96 26.92
CA SER A 79 -9.02 14.01 27.61
C SER A 79 -7.58 13.67 28.02
N MET A 80 -7.16 12.38 27.88
CA MET A 80 -5.80 11.95 28.20
C MET A 80 -4.75 12.69 27.34
N ASN A 81 -3.53 12.89 27.90
CA ASN A 81 -2.42 13.44 27.12
C ASN A 81 -1.87 12.43 26.12
N THR A 82 -1.81 11.15 26.52
CA THR A 82 -1.29 10.09 25.67
C THR A 82 -2.15 8.83 25.76
N LEU A 83 -2.53 8.29 24.62
CA LEU A 83 -3.06 6.94 24.50
C LEU A 83 -2.05 6.04 23.78
N ILE A 84 -1.82 4.88 24.35
CA ILE A 84 -0.90 3.85 23.85
C ILE A 84 -1.72 2.61 23.53
N GLY A 85 -1.47 1.95 22.39
CA GLY A 85 -2.11 0.69 22.06
C GLY A 85 -1.24 -0.15 21.13
N TYR A 86 -1.69 -1.34 20.81
CA TYR A 86 -1.05 -2.22 19.85
C TYR A 86 -1.92 -2.33 18.60
N ASN A 87 -1.55 -1.67 17.49
CA ASN A 87 -2.43 -1.38 16.35
C ASN A 87 -3.56 -0.41 16.73
N LEU A 88 -3.19 0.64 17.43
CA LEU A 88 -4.06 1.59 18.14
C LEU A 88 -5.20 2.18 17.29
N LYS A 89 -5.04 2.37 15.98
CA LYS A 89 -6.11 2.90 15.12
C LYS A 89 -7.36 2.03 15.13
N PHE A 90 -7.18 0.71 15.26
CA PHE A 90 -8.30 -0.22 15.42
C PHE A 90 -9.11 0.10 16.68
N ASP A 91 -8.44 0.25 17.81
CA ASP A 91 -9.06 0.56 19.09
C ASP A 91 -9.78 1.91 19.06
N LEU A 92 -9.12 2.93 18.54
CA LEU A 92 -9.67 4.27 18.40
C LEU A 92 -10.97 4.28 17.59
N SER A 93 -11.06 3.50 16.53
CA SER A 93 -12.25 3.44 15.67
C SER A 93 -13.50 2.96 16.42
N PHE A 94 -13.35 2.03 17.36
CA PHE A 94 -14.46 1.57 18.21
C PHE A 94 -14.72 2.51 19.38
N LEU A 95 -13.68 3.09 19.98
CA LEU A 95 -13.83 4.07 21.07
C LEU A 95 -14.52 5.35 20.57
N GLU A 96 -14.18 5.85 19.40
CA GLU A 96 -14.87 7.02 18.81
C GLU A 96 -16.31 6.72 18.40
N LYS A 97 -16.58 5.49 17.93
CA LYS A 97 -17.95 5.04 17.67
C LYS A 97 -18.80 5.05 18.94
N GLU A 98 -18.21 4.83 20.11
CA GLU A 98 -18.87 4.92 21.42
C GLU A 98 -18.94 6.36 21.95
N GLY A 99 -18.40 7.34 21.23
CA GLY A 99 -18.50 8.75 21.56
C GLY A 99 -17.25 9.36 22.17
N MET A 100 -16.11 8.66 22.18
CA MET A 100 -14.83 9.27 22.50
C MET A 100 -14.55 10.43 21.52
N ARG A 101 -14.00 11.51 22.02
CA ARG A 101 -13.50 12.63 21.21
C ARG A 101 -12.14 13.02 21.74
N SER A 102 -11.13 12.69 20.97
CA SER A 102 -9.75 13.02 21.29
C SER A 102 -9.53 14.53 21.23
N LYS A 103 -8.81 15.08 22.22
CA LYS A 103 -8.33 16.46 22.12
C LYS A 103 -7.24 16.58 21.05
N ASP A 104 -7.09 17.75 20.45
CA ASP A 104 -6.21 17.97 19.29
C ASP A 104 -4.74 17.62 19.58
N ASP A 105 -4.26 17.92 20.80
CA ASP A 105 -2.90 17.68 21.24
C ASP A 105 -2.68 16.29 21.87
N GLN A 106 -3.70 15.44 21.95
CA GLN A 106 -3.56 14.07 22.46
C GLN A 106 -2.52 13.30 21.63
N LYS A 107 -1.52 12.72 22.26
CA LYS A 107 -0.52 11.89 21.59
C LYS A 107 -1.04 10.46 21.44
N TRP A 108 -0.93 9.90 20.23
CA TRP A 108 -1.26 8.51 19.92
C TRP A 108 0.00 7.72 19.65
N VAL A 109 0.19 6.66 20.42
CA VAL A 109 1.37 5.81 20.33
C VAL A 109 0.96 4.40 19.96
N ASP A 110 1.36 3.96 18.79
CA ASP A 110 1.15 2.59 18.35
C ASP A 110 2.43 1.76 18.57
N VAL A 111 2.38 0.81 19.51
CA VAL A 111 3.52 -0.06 19.85
C VAL A 111 3.91 -0.96 18.68
N LEU A 112 2.99 -1.35 17.81
CA LEU A 112 3.29 -2.11 16.60
C LEU A 112 4.21 -1.33 15.66
N VAL A 113 4.01 -0.01 15.54
CA VAL A 113 4.90 0.87 14.78
C VAL A 113 6.28 0.96 15.43
N MET A 114 6.34 1.08 16.75
CA MET A 114 7.61 1.08 17.50
C MET A 114 8.39 -0.22 17.29
N VAL A 115 7.71 -1.37 17.32
CA VAL A 115 8.32 -2.68 17.03
C VAL A 115 8.94 -2.69 15.63
N ARG A 116 8.24 -2.16 14.62
CA ARG A 116 8.79 -2.06 13.26
C ARG A 116 10.05 -1.21 13.18
N LEU A 117 10.14 -0.12 13.95
CA LEU A 117 11.32 0.78 13.96
C LEU A 117 12.57 0.11 14.54
N VAL A 118 12.43 -0.86 15.44
CA VAL A 118 13.55 -1.46 16.17
C VAL A 118 13.87 -2.90 15.80
N GLU A 119 12.93 -3.61 15.17
CA GLU A 119 13.15 -5.01 14.78
C GLU A 119 13.94 -5.11 13.46
N PRO A 120 14.74 -6.21 13.30
CA PRO A 120 15.44 -6.47 12.04
C PRO A 120 14.50 -6.50 10.82
N SER A 121 15.03 -6.11 9.67
CA SER A 121 14.30 -6.08 8.40
C SER A 121 13.74 -7.45 7.96
N THR A 122 14.27 -8.53 8.50
CA THR A 122 13.85 -9.91 8.21
C THR A 122 12.65 -10.37 9.03
N VAL A 123 12.30 -9.66 10.11
CA VAL A 123 11.15 -10.01 10.96
C VAL A 123 9.86 -9.62 10.25
N LYS A 124 9.02 -10.63 9.98
CA LYS A 124 7.74 -10.46 9.28
C LYS A 124 6.53 -10.44 10.22
N GLU A 125 6.59 -11.24 11.28
CA GLU A 125 5.50 -11.36 12.26
C GLU A 125 5.68 -10.33 13.38
N LEU A 126 4.91 -9.26 13.31
CA LEU A 126 4.98 -8.13 14.24
C LEU A 126 3.80 -8.06 15.20
N GLY A 127 2.89 -9.02 15.18
CA GLY A 127 1.75 -9.07 16.10
C GLY A 127 2.19 -9.10 17.57
N LEU A 128 1.29 -8.79 18.49
CA LEU A 128 1.57 -8.72 19.94
C LEU A 128 2.17 -10.03 20.45
N THR A 129 1.51 -11.16 20.26
CA THR A 129 1.96 -12.49 20.69
C THR A 129 3.34 -12.89 20.17
N PRO A 130 3.64 -12.81 18.84
CA PRO A 130 5.00 -13.05 18.32
C PRO A 130 6.05 -12.10 18.90
N THR A 131 5.69 -10.85 19.18
CA THR A 131 6.62 -9.86 19.75
C THR A 131 6.91 -10.15 21.20
N ILE A 132 5.91 -10.50 22.03
CA ILE A 132 6.11 -10.96 23.40
C ILE A 132 7.03 -12.19 23.41
N THR A 133 6.74 -13.17 22.55
CA THR A 133 7.54 -14.41 22.44
C THR A 133 9.00 -14.13 22.14
N ARG A 134 9.30 -13.21 21.22
CA ARG A 134 10.69 -12.85 20.88
C ARG A 134 11.39 -12.05 21.97
N THR A 135 10.63 -11.20 22.68
CA THR A 135 11.23 -10.25 23.64
C THR A 135 11.37 -10.87 25.03
N TYR A 136 10.38 -11.64 25.48
CA TYR A 136 10.29 -12.12 26.86
C TYR A 136 10.27 -13.64 27.01
N GLY A 137 9.99 -14.39 25.96
CA GLY A 137 9.86 -15.85 25.97
C GLY A 137 8.44 -16.33 25.69
N SER A 138 8.32 -17.57 25.19
CA SER A 138 7.03 -18.15 24.77
C SER A 138 6.07 -18.42 25.95
N GLU A 139 6.59 -18.59 27.14
CA GLU A 139 5.81 -18.78 28.38
C GLU A 139 4.94 -17.56 28.69
N HIS A 140 5.40 -16.35 28.37
CA HIS A 140 4.67 -15.10 28.59
C HIS A 140 3.57 -14.86 27.56
N ALA A 141 3.61 -15.54 26.41
CA ALA A 141 2.62 -15.46 25.33
C ALA A 141 1.60 -16.63 25.34
N SER A 142 1.74 -17.59 26.28
CA SER A 142 0.89 -18.80 26.31
C SER A 142 -0.59 -18.49 26.53
N TYR A 143 -0.90 -17.43 27.29
CA TYR A 143 -2.27 -17.01 27.58
C TYR A 143 -3.08 -16.74 26.31
N ASP A 144 -2.46 -16.11 25.29
CA ASP A 144 -3.12 -15.80 24.01
C ASP A 144 -3.52 -17.08 23.28
N ILE A 145 -2.60 -18.03 23.19
CA ILE A 145 -2.83 -19.34 22.55
C ILE A 145 -3.94 -20.10 23.26
N GLU A 146 -3.91 -20.14 24.58
CA GLU A 146 -4.90 -20.83 25.43
C GLU A 146 -6.27 -20.19 25.31
N THR A 147 -6.36 -18.85 25.42
CA THR A 147 -7.62 -18.13 25.31
C THR A 147 -8.22 -18.27 23.91
N LYS A 148 -7.45 -18.09 22.86
CA LYS A 148 -7.93 -18.28 21.49
C LYS A 148 -8.39 -19.72 21.22
N LYS A 149 -7.72 -20.72 21.78
CA LYS A 149 -8.18 -22.12 21.71
C LYS A 149 -9.51 -22.30 22.44
N TYR A 150 -9.65 -21.73 23.63
CA TYR A 150 -10.89 -21.77 24.40
C TYR A 150 -12.06 -21.10 23.68
N LEU A 151 -11.85 -19.88 23.13
CA LEU A 151 -12.85 -19.17 22.36
C LEU A 151 -13.29 -19.93 21.09
N ARG A 152 -12.34 -20.60 20.40
CA ARG A 152 -12.68 -21.45 19.24
C ARG A 152 -13.48 -22.67 19.64
N SER A 153 -13.15 -23.34 20.74
CA SER A 153 -13.88 -24.54 21.22
C SER A 153 -15.32 -24.23 21.59
N ASN A 154 -15.57 -23.00 22.05
CA ASN A 154 -16.93 -22.52 22.40
C ASN A 154 -17.63 -21.81 21.22
N LYS A 155 -16.99 -21.70 20.03
CA LYS A 155 -17.51 -20.98 18.84
C LYS A 155 -17.69 -19.47 19.06
N TRP A 156 -16.93 -18.86 19.96
CA TRP A 156 -16.95 -17.42 20.28
C TRP A 156 -15.88 -16.62 19.52
N SER A 157 -15.00 -17.27 18.77
CA SER A 157 -13.86 -16.64 18.11
C SER A 157 -14.21 -15.63 16.99
N LYS A 158 -15.46 -15.59 16.54
CA LYS A 158 -15.95 -14.64 15.54
C LYS A 158 -16.81 -13.52 16.13
N ASP A 159 -17.27 -13.69 17.35
CA ASP A 159 -18.11 -12.75 18.09
C ASP A 159 -17.79 -12.85 19.57
N PHE A 160 -16.97 -11.93 20.05
CA PHE A 160 -16.51 -11.91 21.43
C PHE A 160 -17.59 -11.49 22.43
N SER A 161 -18.71 -10.90 21.96
CA SER A 161 -19.84 -10.62 22.83
C SER A 161 -20.46 -11.89 23.47
N LEU A 162 -20.23 -13.05 22.83
CA LEU A 162 -20.69 -14.34 23.34
C LEU A 162 -19.86 -14.87 24.52
N ALA A 163 -18.63 -14.36 24.67
CA ALA A 163 -17.74 -14.78 25.76
C ALA A 163 -18.12 -14.11 27.09
N PRO A 164 -18.00 -14.81 28.23
CA PRO A 164 -18.19 -14.20 29.55
C PRO A 164 -17.16 -13.08 29.81
N PRO A 165 -17.56 -11.97 30.48
CA PRO A 165 -16.68 -10.82 30.74
C PRO A 165 -15.38 -11.16 31.51
N ASN A 166 -15.43 -12.14 32.41
CA ASN A 166 -14.23 -12.55 33.16
C ASN A 166 -13.20 -13.25 32.30
N ILE A 167 -13.62 -14.03 31.30
CA ILE A 167 -12.70 -14.72 30.38
C ILE A 167 -12.04 -13.72 29.42
N LEU A 168 -12.87 -12.87 28.80
CA LEU A 168 -12.37 -11.88 27.85
C LEU A 168 -11.62 -10.74 28.57
N GLY A 169 -12.07 -10.39 29.79
CA GLY A 169 -11.39 -9.41 30.62
C GLY A 169 -9.98 -9.83 31.01
N ASP A 170 -9.79 -11.05 31.48
CA ASP A 170 -8.46 -11.60 31.79
C ASP A 170 -7.52 -11.60 30.56
N TYR A 171 -8.08 -11.79 29.37
CA TYR A 171 -7.35 -11.76 28.11
C TYR A 171 -6.92 -10.32 27.75
N CYS A 172 -7.86 -9.40 27.70
CA CYS A 172 -7.66 -7.99 27.37
C CYS A 172 -6.74 -7.27 28.40
N GLU A 173 -6.87 -7.60 29.69
CA GLU A 173 -5.97 -7.08 30.73
C GLU A 173 -4.51 -7.53 30.50
N LYS A 174 -4.27 -8.74 30.02
CA LYS A 174 -2.94 -9.21 29.64
C LYS A 174 -2.42 -8.54 28.40
N ASP A 175 -3.28 -8.31 27.39
CA ASP A 175 -2.89 -7.62 26.16
C ASP A 175 -2.46 -6.17 26.48
N THR A 176 -3.22 -5.45 27.31
CA THR A 176 -2.81 -4.09 27.75
C THR A 176 -1.54 -4.09 28.63
N TYR A 177 -1.40 -5.06 29.55
CA TYR A 177 -0.19 -5.21 30.37
C TYR A 177 1.05 -5.41 29.53
N TRP A 178 1.02 -6.36 28.57
CA TRP A 178 2.17 -6.63 27.72
C TRP A 178 2.44 -5.49 26.73
N THR A 179 1.41 -4.79 26.27
CA THR A 179 1.56 -3.58 25.48
C THR A 179 2.29 -2.49 26.26
N ALA A 180 1.97 -2.28 27.55
CA ALA A 180 2.70 -1.35 28.42
C ALA A 180 4.18 -1.73 28.57
N LYS A 181 4.48 -3.01 28.81
CA LYS A 181 5.87 -3.50 28.93
C LYS A 181 6.64 -3.34 27.63
N LEU A 182 6.04 -3.69 26.50
CA LEU A 182 6.65 -3.51 25.19
C LEU A 182 6.88 -2.04 24.86
N TYR A 183 5.94 -1.14 25.18
CA TYR A 183 6.14 0.29 25.01
C TYR A 183 7.43 0.77 25.68
N ILE A 184 7.62 0.43 26.95
CA ILE A 184 8.81 0.85 27.71
C ILE A 184 10.10 0.33 27.05
N ASP A 185 10.14 -0.96 26.69
CA ASP A 185 11.32 -1.56 26.10
C ASP A 185 11.61 -1.02 24.69
N MET A 186 10.58 -0.87 23.86
CA MET A 186 10.73 -0.33 22.51
C MET A 186 11.14 1.15 22.55
N TYR A 187 10.58 1.94 23.46
CA TYR A 187 10.97 3.34 23.63
C TYR A 187 12.44 3.48 24.05
N ASN A 188 12.90 2.66 25.00
CA ASN A 188 14.31 2.62 25.39
C ASN A 188 15.23 2.24 24.20
N ARG A 189 14.80 1.31 23.33
CA ARG A 189 15.55 0.96 22.13
C ARG A 189 15.55 2.08 21.10
N ILE A 190 14.44 2.78 20.89
CA ILE A 190 14.30 3.96 20.01
C ILE A 190 15.26 5.06 20.46
N VAL A 191 15.30 5.38 21.75
CA VAL A 191 16.21 6.38 22.30
C VAL A 191 17.67 5.98 22.10
N ARG A 192 18.04 4.74 22.46
CA ARG A 192 19.42 4.23 22.29
C ARG A 192 19.88 4.22 20.83
N THR A 193 18.96 4.02 19.90
CA THR A 193 19.24 4.02 18.47
C THR A 193 19.06 5.39 17.82
N LEU A 194 18.79 6.46 18.58
CA LEU A 194 18.60 7.83 18.08
C LEU A 194 17.55 7.89 16.94
N GLN A 195 16.38 7.32 17.18
CA GLN A 195 15.25 7.31 16.25
C GLN A 195 14.02 8.06 16.79
N VAL A 196 14.20 8.92 17.79
CA VAL A 196 13.10 9.64 18.45
C VAL A 196 12.33 10.49 17.45
N ASP A 197 13.01 11.24 16.57
CA ASP A 197 12.35 12.10 15.58
C ASP A 197 11.49 11.31 14.59
N VAL A 198 12.00 10.14 14.14
CA VAL A 198 11.22 9.23 13.29
C VAL A 198 10.01 8.69 14.05
N PHE A 199 10.17 8.35 15.31
CA PHE A 199 9.07 7.87 16.16
C PHE A 199 7.98 8.94 16.33
N GLU A 200 8.37 10.18 16.64
CA GLU A 200 7.41 11.29 16.77
C GLU A 200 6.68 11.57 15.46
N MET A 201 7.38 11.54 14.34
CA MET A 201 6.76 11.64 13.01
C MET A 201 5.74 10.51 12.79
N GLN A 202 6.04 9.27 13.19
CA GLN A 202 5.12 8.16 13.05
C GLN A 202 3.87 8.31 13.95
N CYS A 203 4.00 8.86 15.15
CA CYS A 203 2.86 9.17 16.01
C CYS A 203 1.92 10.20 15.35
N GLN A 204 2.46 11.24 14.73
CA GLN A 204 1.68 12.23 13.99
C GLN A 204 1.05 11.63 12.74
N LEU A 205 1.81 10.84 11.97
CA LEU A 205 1.31 10.16 10.79
C LEU A 205 0.14 9.21 11.11
N THR A 206 0.16 8.56 12.26
CA THR A 206 -0.94 7.69 12.71
C THR A 206 -2.27 8.45 12.76
N LYS A 207 -2.27 9.72 13.18
CA LYS A 207 -3.47 10.58 13.17
C LYS A 207 -3.93 10.91 11.75
N VAL A 208 -3.00 11.24 10.85
CA VAL A 208 -3.31 11.50 9.44
C VAL A 208 -3.98 10.30 8.81
N LEU A 209 -3.38 9.11 8.97
CA LEU A 209 -3.90 7.88 8.41
C LEU A 209 -5.28 7.52 8.99
N TYR A 210 -5.46 7.73 10.28
CA TYR A 210 -6.76 7.52 10.92
C TYR A 210 -7.82 8.47 10.36
N GLY A 211 -7.51 9.76 10.17
CA GLY A 211 -8.41 10.72 9.53
C GLY A 211 -8.80 10.30 8.11
N MET A 212 -7.84 9.82 7.30
CA MET A 212 -8.09 9.28 5.96
C MET A 212 -9.01 8.04 6.00
N GLU A 213 -8.76 7.13 6.94
CA GLU A 213 -9.59 5.93 7.13
C GLU A 213 -11.02 6.27 7.55
N CYS A 214 -11.20 7.25 8.43
CA CYS A 214 -12.54 7.71 8.87
C CYS A 214 -13.29 8.41 7.74
N THR A 215 -12.61 9.25 6.95
CA THR A 215 -13.23 9.93 5.80
C THR A 215 -13.67 8.92 4.75
N GLY A 216 -12.82 7.95 4.42
CA GLY A 216 -13.07 6.97 3.37
C GLY A 216 -13.17 7.60 1.97
N VAL A 217 -13.46 6.79 0.97
CA VAL A 217 -13.61 7.22 -0.43
C VAL A 217 -14.96 6.79 -0.96
N SER A 218 -15.69 7.71 -1.60
CA SER A 218 -16.98 7.40 -2.20
C SER A 218 -16.84 6.45 -3.38
N ILE A 219 -17.79 5.53 -3.49
CA ILE A 219 -17.87 4.51 -4.53
C ILE A 219 -19.07 4.77 -5.42
N ASP A 220 -18.86 4.75 -6.73
CA ASP A 220 -19.94 4.76 -7.72
C ASP A 220 -20.59 3.38 -7.82
N THR A 221 -21.58 3.12 -6.97
CA THR A 221 -22.28 1.84 -6.92
C THR A 221 -22.99 1.50 -8.22
N LYS A 222 -23.46 2.50 -8.97
CA LYS A 222 -24.08 2.28 -10.29
C LYS A 222 -23.06 1.76 -11.28
N TYR A 223 -21.86 2.34 -11.27
CA TYR A 223 -20.77 1.86 -12.11
C TYR A 223 -20.31 0.44 -11.71
N VAL A 224 -20.26 0.13 -10.40
CA VAL A 224 -19.99 -1.24 -9.91
C VAL A 224 -20.94 -2.24 -10.53
N ASP A 225 -22.25 -2.00 -10.42
CA ASP A 225 -23.29 -2.91 -10.95
C ASP A 225 -23.18 -3.07 -12.48
N GLN A 226 -23.00 -1.97 -13.20
CA GLN A 226 -22.81 -1.98 -14.65
C GLN A 226 -21.55 -2.75 -15.06
N ALA A 227 -20.46 -2.55 -14.34
CA ALA A 227 -19.20 -3.24 -14.59
C ALA A 227 -19.33 -4.76 -14.35
N LEU A 228 -20.00 -5.17 -13.28
CA LEU A 228 -20.25 -6.60 -12.99
C LEU A 228 -21.03 -7.27 -14.10
N VAL A 229 -22.10 -6.63 -14.62
CA VAL A 229 -22.90 -7.14 -15.74
C VAL A 229 -22.02 -7.29 -16.99
N LYS A 230 -21.30 -6.24 -17.38
CA LYS A 230 -20.44 -6.23 -18.56
C LYS A 230 -19.32 -7.31 -18.49
N ILE A 231 -18.70 -7.46 -17.31
CA ILE A 231 -17.66 -8.48 -17.09
C ILE A 231 -18.26 -9.89 -17.23
N GLU A 232 -19.45 -10.12 -16.68
CA GLU A 232 -20.10 -11.43 -16.76
C GLU A 232 -20.50 -11.79 -18.19
N GLU A 233 -21.05 -10.84 -18.95
CA GLU A 233 -21.39 -11.03 -20.37
C GLU A 233 -20.13 -11.37 -21.17
N ARG A 234 -19.03 -10.60 -21.00
CA ARG A 234 -17.77 -10.87 -21.68
C ARG A 234 -17.15 -12.19 -21.27
N ALA A 235 -17.21 -12.55 -20.00
CA ALA A 235 -16.70 -13.85 -19.53
C ALA A 235 -17.44 -15.02 -20.16
N LYS A 236 -18.77 -14.95 -20.33
CA LYS A 236 -19.57 -15.98 -21.03
C LYS A 236 -19.20 -16.09 -22.52
N GLU A 237 -19.00 -14.96 -23.21
CA GLU A 237 -18.55 -14.98 -24.60
C GLU A 237 -17.18 -15.66 -24.76
N VAL A 238 -16.23 -15.28 -23.91
CA VAL A 238 -14.88 -15.88 -23.93
C VAL A 238 -14.93 -17.37 -23.56
N GLU A 239 -15.73 -17.75 -22.58
CA GLU A 239 -15.95 -19.14 -22.18
C GLU A 239 -16.49 -19.99 -23.34
N GLN A 240 -17.48 -19.47 -24.06
CA GLN A 240 -18.05 -20.15 -25.23
C GLN A 240 -16.98 -20.37 -26.34
N GLN A 241 -16.18 -19.34 -26.65
CA GLN A 241 -15.08 -19.45 -27.60
C GLN A 241 -14.04 -20.50 -27.16
N ILE A 242 -13.75 -20.58 -25.87
CA ILE A 242 -12.85 -21.59 -25.29
C ILE A 242 -13.41 -22.98 -25.53
N TYR A 243 -14.68 -23.22 -25.24
CA TYR A 243 -15.32 -24.52 -25.39
C TYR A 243 -15.45 -24.95 -26.86
N GLU A 244 -15.71 -24.02 -27.78
CA GLU A 244 -15.73 -24.27 -29.22
C GLU A 244 -14.35 -24.75 -29.72
N ILE A 245 -13.26 -24.12 -29.32
CA ILE A 245 -11.89 -24.49 -29.70
C ILE A 245 -11.47 -25.80 -29.01
N ALA A 246 -11.85 -25.97 -27.75
CA ALA A 246 -11.51 -27.19 -26.99
C ALA A 246 -12.31 -28.43 -27.40
N GLY A 247 -13.44 -28.26 -28.11
CA GLY A 247 -14.34 -29.33 -28.49
C GLY A 247 -15.24 -29.85 -27.37
N GLY A 248 -15.38 -29.09 -26.27
CA GLY A 248 -16.25 -29.43 -25.15
C GLY A 248 -16.02 -28.59 -23.91
N GLU A 249 -16.93 -28.71 -22.94
CA GLU A 249 -16.88 -27.98 -21.68
C GLU A 249 -15.87 -28.60 -20.71
N PHE A 250 -15.15 -27.75 -19.98
CA PHE A 250 -14.22 -28.13 -18.90
C PHE A 250 -14.05 -26.98 -17.90
N ASN A 251 -13.45 -27.26 -16.75
CA ASN A 251 -13.17 -26.21 -15.78
C ASN A 251 -11.92 -25.40 -16.16
N ILE A 252 -12.11 -24.20 -16.74
CA ILE A 252 -11.06 -23.30 -17.23
C ILE A 252 -10.13 -22.82 -16.09
N ASN A 253 -10.60 -22.83 -14.83
CA ASN A 253 -9.79 -22.49 -13.68
C ASN A 253 -8.93 -23.65 -13.16
N SER A 254 -9.22 -24.89 -13.59
CA SER A 254 -8.43 -26.08 -13.26
C SER A 254 -7.17 -26.15 -14.13
N THR A 255 -6.00 -25.95 -13.52
CA THR A 255 -4.71 -26.08 -14.22
C THR A 255 -4.50 -27.47 -14.81
N GLN A 256 -5.07 -28.51 -14.18
CA GLN A 256 -4.99 -29.88 -14.68
C GLN A 256 -5.82 -30.06 -15.95
N GLN A 257 -7.10 -29.68 -15.94
CA GLN A 257 -7.98 -29.83 -17.11
C GLN A 257 -7.51 -28.96 -18.28
N VAL A 258 -7.05 -27.74 -18.01
CA VAL A 258 -6.42 -26.88 -19.03
C VAL A 258 -5.21 -27.59 -19.66
N GLY A 259 -4.38 -28.25 -18.87
CA GLY A 259 -3.25 -29.02 -19.38
C GLY A 259 -3.66 -30.20 -20.22
N GLU A 260 -4.68 -30.97 -19.82
CA GLU A 260 -5.22 -32.10 -20.58
C GLU A 260 -5.75 -31.65 -21.94
N ILE A 261 -6.52 -30.56 -22.00
CA ILE A 261 -7.06 -30.00 -23.24
C ILE A 261 -5.95 -29.49 -24.16
N LEU A 262 -5.03 -28.67 -23.65
CA LEU A 262 -3.94 -28.14 -24.48
C LEU A 262 -3.04 -29.24 -25.01
N ASN A 263 -2.71 -30.25 -24.20
CA ASN A 263 -1.93 -31.42 -24.63
C ASN A 263 -2.67 -32.25 -25.72
N SER A 264 -4.00 -32.37 -25.61
CA SER A 264 -4.80 -33.07 -26.61
C SER A 264 -4.78 -32.38 -27.97
N LEU A 265 -4.57 -31.07 -27.98
CA LEU A 265 -4.39 -30.24 -29.18
C LEU A 265 -2.93 -30.17 -29.65
N GLY A 266 -2.03 -30.96 -29.05
CA GLY A 266 -0.60 -30.97 -29.39
C GLY A 266 0.18 -29.73 -28.83
N ILE A 267 -0.40 -28.98 -27.89
CA ILE A 267 0.20 -27.79 -27.29
C ILE A 267 0.80 -28.19 -25.94
N TYR A 268 2.11 -28.10 -25.83
CA TYR A 268 2.85 -28.50 -24.62
C TYR A 268 3.32 -27.28 -23.83
N SER A 269 3.40 -27.42 -22.50
CA SER A 269 3.86 -26.34 -21.63
C SER A 269 5.35 -26.04 -21.82
N PRO A 270 5.74 -24.79 -22.07
CA PRO A 270 7.14 -24.38 -22.13
C PRO A 270 7.80 -24.26 -20.72
N VAL A 271 7.02 -24.40 -19.64
CA VAL A 271 7.47 -24.18 -18.26
C VAL A 271 7.19 -25.41 -17.40
N LYS A 272 8.20 -25.82 -16.62
CA LYS A 272 8.05 -26.87 -15.60
C LYS A 272 7.90 -26.29 -14.20
N THR A 273 7.16 -27.01 -13.36
CA THR A 273 7.12 -26.75 -11.91
C THR A 273 8.40 -27.25 -11.22
N PRO A 274 8.70 -26.85 -9.96
CA PRO A 274 9.81 -27.38 -9.20
C PRO A 274 9.78 -28.91 -9.00
N LYS A 275 8.64 -29.55 -9.24
CA LYS A 275 8.45 -31.02 -9.19
C LYS A 275 8.47 -31.65 -10.59
N ASP A 276 9.04 -30.98 -11.58
CA ASP A 276 9.19 -31.42 -12.96
C ASP A 276 7.86 -31.77 -13.69
N LYS A 277 6.73 -31.17 -13.26
CA LYS A 277 5.44 -31.27 -13.93
C LYS A 277 5.21 -30.06 -14.80
N ASP A 278 4.42 -30.21 -15.87
CA ASP A 278 3.99 -29.09 -16.72
C ASP A 278 3.25 -28.03 -15.90
N SER A 279 3.65 -26.77 -16.12
CA SER A 279 3.01 -25.63 -15.51
C SER A 279 2.04 -24.98 -16.49
N TRP A 280 0.81 -24.73 -16.07
CA TRP A 280 -0.23 -24.06 -16.86
C TRP A 280 -0.67 -22.76 -16.17
N ASN A 281 0.30 -22.12 -15.51
CA ASN A 281 0.11 -20.81 -14.90
C ASN A 281 0.17 -19.69 -15.96
N GLU A 282 -0.05 -18.45 -15.53
CA GLU A 282 0.00 -17.28 -16.40
C GLU A 282 1.32 -17.18 -17.19
N THR A 283 2.46 -17.44 -16.55
CA THR A 283 3.79 -17.38 -17.19
C THR A 283 3.96 -18.43 -18.30
N ALA A 284 3.40 -19.61 -18.13
CA ALA A 284 3.43 -20.66 -19.16
C ALA A 284 2.50 -20.30 -20.32
N LEU A 285 1.27 -19.92 -20.03
CA LEU A 285 0.28 -19.56 -21.06
C LEU A 285 0.71 -18.34 -21.89
N MET A 286 1.45 -17.40 -21.31
CA MET A 286 2.02 -16.24 -22.02
C MET A 286 3.00 -16.64 -23.13
N GLN A 287 3.65 -17.80 -23.03
CA GLN A 287 4.66 -18.26 -23.98
C GLN A 287 4.07 -19.14 -25.11
N ILE A 288 2.77 -19.36 -25.09
CA ILE A 288 2.08 -20.24 -26.04
C ILE A 288 1.44 -19.38 -27.14
N ASN A 289 1.95 -19.49 -28.38
CA ASN A 289 1.35 -18.86 -29.55
C ASN A 289 0.14 -19.69 -30.04
N HIS A 290 -0.96 -19.62 -29.31
CA HIS A 290 -2.21 -20.27 -29.66
C HIS A 290 -3.41 -19.52 -29.06
N ARG A 291 -4.45 -19.26 -29.87
CA ARG A 291 -5.62 -18.48 -29.47
C ARG A 291 -6.27 -19.01 -28.18
N LEU A 292 -6.38 -20.30 -27.99
CA LEU A 292 -6.95 -20.91 -26.77
C LEU A 292 -6.19 -20.49 -25.51
N ALA A 293 -4.86 -20.45 -25.56
CA ALA A 293 -4.06 -19.99 -24.41
C ALA A 293 -4.34 -18.52 -24.06
N GLY A 294 -4.48 -17.68 -25.08
CA GLY A 294 -4.84 -16.27 -24.93
C GLY A 294 -6.23 -16.10 -24.33
N LEU A 295 -7.24 -16.82 -24.82
CA LEU A 295 -8.61 -16.79 -24.30
C LEU A 295 -8.69 -17.28 -22.85
N ILE A 296 -7.97 -18.35 -22.48
CA ILE A 296 -7.92 -18.84 -21.10
C ILE A 296 -7.34 -17.77 -20.17
N ARG A 297 -6.30 -17.05 -20.61
CA ARG A 297 -5.74 -15.93 -19.86
C ARG A 297 -6.75 -14.79 -19.68
N GLN A 298 -7.45 -14.43 -20.77
CA GLN A 298 -8.50 -13.41 -20.74
C GLN A 298 -9.62 -13.77 -19.76
N TYR A 299 -10.13 -15.00 -19.82
CA TYR A 299 -11.16 -15.51 -18.91
C TYR A 299 -10.74 -15.41 -17.43
N ARG A 300 -9.52 -15.89 -17.12
CA ARG A 300 -8.98 -15.80 -15.76
C ARG A 300 -8.75 -14.37 -15.29
N ALA A 301 -8.35 -13.47 -16.19
CA ALA A 301 -8.19 -12.06 -15.87
C ALA A 301 -9.53 -11.36 -15.62
N LEU A 302 -10.58 -11.67 -16.39
CA LEU A 302 -11.96 -11.21 -16.13
C LEU A 302 -12.48 -11.72 -14.79
N GLY A 303 -12.23 -12.99 -14.45
CA GLY A 303 -12.56 -13.56 -13.14
C GLY A 303 -11.87 -12.84 -11.99
N LYS A 304 -10.58 -12.50 -12.14
CA LYS A 304 -9.83 -11.72 -11.17
C LYS A 304 -10.32 -10.27 -11.08
N LEU A 305 -10.60 -9.64 -12.22
CA LEU A 305 -11.17 -8.29 -12.28
C LEU A 305 -12.47 -8.23 -11.48
N ARG A 306 -13.38 -9.18 -11.72
CA ARG A 306 -14.64 -9.31 -11.00
C ARG A 306 -14.41 -9.49 -9.49
N SER A 307 -13.80 -10.61 -9.09
CA SER A 307 -13.77 -11.07 -7.70
C SER A 307 -12.82 -10.27 -6.80
N THR A 308 -11.75 -9.70 -7.35
CA THR A 308 -10.72 -8.99 -6.57
C THR A 308 -10.92 -7.49 -6.56
N TYR A 309 -11.43 -6.92 -7.66
CA TYR A 309 -11.37 -5.47 -7.86
C TYR A 309 -12.74 -4.79 -8.00
N ILE A 310 -13.82 -5.50 -8.33
CA ILE A 310 -15.15 -4.88 -8.52
C ILE A 310 -16.17 -5.38 -7.50
N GLU A 311 -16.38 -6.69 -7.38
CA GLU A 311 -17.37 -7.31 -6.50
C GLU A 311 -17.20 -6.94 -5.01
N PRO A 312 -15.97 -6.73 -4.45
CA PRO A 312 -15.80 -6.29 -3.06
C PRO A 312 -16.41 -4.91 -2.74
N TYR A 313 -16.71 -4.11 -3.75
CA TYR A 313 -17.30 -2.77 -3.58
C TYR A 313 -18.81 -2.75 -3.85
N GLN A 314 -19.43 -3.90 -4.17
CA GLN A 314 -20.87 -4.00 -4.33
C GLN A 314 -21.58 -3.67 -3.01
N ASP A 315 -22.64 -2.91 -3.07
CA ASP A 315 -23.40 -2.46 -1.90
C ASP A 315 -22.61 -1.57 -0.90
N MET A 316 -21.56 -0.89 -1.38
CA MET A 316 -20.68 -0.06 -0.55
C MET A 316 -20.68 1.39 -1.07
N ASP A 317 -21.33 2.31 -0.34
CA ASP A 317 -21.35 3.74 -0.71
C ASP A 317 -20.02 4.45 -0.43
N VAL A 318 -19.37 4.08 0.68
CA VAL A 318 -18.07 4.61 1.10
C VAL A 318 -17.16 3.46 1.47
N MET A 319 -15.96 3.46 0.90
CA MET A 319 -14.94 2.48 1.19
C MET A 319 -13.95 3.03 2.23
N HIS A 320 -13.75 2.27 3.29
CA HIS A 320 -12.75 2.54 4.32
C HIS A 320 -11.65 1.49 4.23
N THR A 321 -10.45 1.90 3.80
CA THR A 321 -9.26 1.03 3.82
C THR A 321 -8.54 1.17 5.17
N SER A 322 -7.72 0.20 5.55
CA SER A 322 -6.82 0.31 6.69
C SER A 322 -5.39 0.54 6.21
N TYR A 323 -4.81 1.69 6.49
CA TYR A 323 -3.41 2.00 6.21
C TYR A 323 -2.47 1.43 7.28
N CYS A 324 -1.35 0.86 6.84
CA CYS A 324 -0.33 0.32 7.72
C CYS A 324 1.00 1.05 7.50
N ASN A 325 1.43 1.87 8.46
CA ASN A 325 2.74 2.53 8.48
C ASN A 325 3.85 1.65 9.09
N TRP A 326 3.51 0.41 9.41
CA TRP A 326 4.42 -0.63 9.92
C TRP A 326 4.62 -1.80 8.93
N GLY A 327 3.84 -1.87 7.84
CA GLY A 327 3.83 -3.01 6.92
C GLY A 327 5.13 -3.18 6.14
N ALA A 328 5.70 -2.11 5.64
CA ALA A 328 6.93 -2.12 4.87
C ALA A 328 8.16 -1.75 5.72
N VAL A 329 9.27 -2.48 5.54
CA VAL A 329 10.55 -2.19 6.21
C VAL A 329 11.06 -0.80 5.86
N THR A 330 10.84 -0.34 4.64
CA THR A 330 11.27 0.97 4.15
C THR A 330 10.52 2.15 4.76
N GLY A 331 9.39 1.91 5.45
CA GLY A 331 8.52 2.98 5.95
C GLY A 331 7.47 3.44 4.94
N ARG A 332 7.42 2.84 3.73
CA ARG A 332 6.29 3.04 2.81
C ARG A 332 5.00 2.57 3.45
N LEU A 333 3.92 3.28 3.17
CA LEU A 333 2.59 2.84 3.57
C LEU A 333 2.19 1.59 2.78
N SER A 334 1.43 0.76 3.41
CA SER A 334 0.66 -0.30 2.77
C SER A 334 -0.80 -0.18 3.20
N SER A 335 -1.71 -0.77 2.46
CA SER A 335 -3.13 -0.76 2.81
C SER A 335 -3.73 -2.17 2.72
N ARG A 336 -4.78 -2.38 3.48
CA ARG A 336 -5.49 -3.67 3.52
C ARG A 336 -6.99 -3.44 3.73
N GLU A 337 -7.77 -4.38 3.29
CA GLU A 337 -9.23 -4.45 3.54
C GLU A 337 -10.01 -3.21 3.07
N PRO A 338 -9.88 -2.84 1.76
CA PRO A 338 -9.14 -3.43 0.65
C PRO A 338 -7.73 -2.87 0.46
N ASN A 339 -6.86 -3.59 -0.30
CA ASN A 339 -5.53 -3.09 -0.62
C ASN A 339 -5.57 -2.13 -1.81
N LEU A 340 -5.52 -0.83 -1.53
CA LEU A 340 -5.55 0.23 -2.53
C LEU A 340 -4.20 0.46 -3.21
N GLN A 341 -3.08 0.06 -2.60
CA GLN A 341 -1.75 0.19 -3.18
C GLN A 341 -1.54 -0.66 -4.45
N ASN A 342 -2.41 -1.66 -4.66
CA ASN A 342 -2.32 -2.58 -5.78
C ASN A 342 -3.41 -2.34 -6.84
N ILE A 343 -4.15 -1.24 -6.77
CA ILE A 343 -5.15 -0.89 -7.79
C ILE A 343 -4.44 -0.46 -9.07
N PRO A 344 -4.58 -1.23 -10.17
CA PRO A 344 -3.90 -0.91 -11.42
C PRO A 344 -4.41 0.40 -12.02
N ARG A 345 -3.51 1.10 -12.74
CA ARG A 345 -3.85 2.27 -13.55
C ARG A 345 -4.50 1.87 -14.89
N THR A 346 -4.33 0.62 -15.29
CA THR A 346 -4.81 0.09 -16.57
C THR A 346 -6.33 -0.09 -16.59
N HIS A 347 -6.89 0.04 -17.79
CA HIS A 347 -8.29 -0.28 -18.05
C HIS A 347 -8.42 -1.59 -18.86
N PHE A 348 -9.60 -2.17 -18.88
CA PHE A 348 -9.92 -3.42 -19.56
C PHE A 348 -10.87 -3.14 -20.72
N LYS A 349 -10.50 -3.58 -21.94
CA LYS A 349 -11.36 -3.51 -23.12
C LYS A 349 -12.18 -4.81 -23.20
N LEU A 350 -13.50 -4.71 -23.13
CA LEU A 350 -14.41 -5.87 -23.09
C LEU A 350 -14.87 -6.38 -24.47
N ALA A 351 -14.39 -5.80 -25.56
CA ALA A 351 -14.72 -6.24 -26.90
C ALA A 351 -13.47 -6.74 -27.64
N ASP A 352 -13.67 -7.64 -28.59
CA ASP A 352 -12.62 -7.96 -29.57
C ASP A 352 -12.41 -6.74 -30.47
N VAL A 353 -11.27 -6.09 -30.32
CA VAL A 353 -10.91 -4.90 -31.10
C VAL A 353 -9.99 -5.35 -32.23
N ALA A 354 -10.38 -5.05 -33.49
CA ALA A 354 -9.43 -5.12 -34.59
C ALA A 354 -8.34 -4.07 -34.35
N LEU A 355 -7.14 -4.53 -34.04
CA LEU A 355 -6.00 -3.66 -33.78
C LEU A 355 -5.47 -3.07 -35.09
N THR A 356 -5.20 -1.78 -35.12
CA THR A 356 -4.41 -1.14 -36.17
C THR A 356 -2.95 -1.64 -36.11
N GLU A 357 -2.18 -1.43 -37.16
CA GLU A 357 -0.76 -1.84 -37.18
C GLU A 357 0.06 -1.11 -36.10
N GLU A 358 -0.26 0.14 -35.82
CA GLU A 358 0.37 0.93 -34.74
C GLU A 358 0.03 0.35 -33.35
N GLU A 359 -1.24 0.01 -33.11
CA GLU A 359 -1.68 -0.64 -31.86
C GLU A 359 -1.06 -2.04 -31.71
N LYS A 360 -0.88 -2.80 -32.80
CA LYS A 360 -0.20 -4.10 -32.75
C LYS A 360 1.27 -3.95 -32.34
N GLU A 361 2.00 -2.97 -32.90
CA GLU A 361 3.39 -2.73 -32.54
C GLU A 361 3.54 -2.23 -31.09
N ALA A 362 2.67 -1.33 -30.64
CA ALA A 362 2.61 -0.91 -29.24
C ALA A 362 2.32 -2.08 -28.31
N LEU A 363 1.36 -2.95 -28.69
CA LEU A 363 1.00 -4.13 -27.93
C LEU A 363 2.14 -5.16 -27.89
N LYS A 364 2.83 -5.42 -29.00
CA LYS A 364 4.02 -6.29 -29.07
C LYS A 364 5.14 -5.78 -28.15
N SER A 365 5.39 -4.48 -28.17
CA SER A 365 6.37 -3.85 -27.27
C SER A 365 5.98 -4.05 -25.80
N ARG A 366 4.72 -3.87 -25.45
CA ARG A 366 4.19 -4.07 -24.11
C ARG A 366 4.26 -5.54 -23.67
N ILE A 367 3.85 -6.47 -24.54
CA ILE A 367 3.94 -7.92 -24.30
C ILE A 367 5.40 -8.29 -24.03
N THR A 368 6.31 -7.81 -24.86
CA THR A 368 7.73 -8.02 -24.70
C THR A 368 8.21 -7.53 -23.33
N ALA A 369 7.83 -6.33 -22.92
CA ALA A 369 8.18 -5.80 -21.60
C ALA A 369 7.58 -6.62 -20.44
N GLN A 370 6.32 -7.06 -20.55
CA GLN A 370 5.65 -7.88 -19.53
C GLN A 370 6.23 -9.30 -19.44
N THR A 371 6.55 -9.93 -20.56
CA THR A 371 7.16 -11.26 -20.60
C THR A 371 8.56 -11.23 -20.03
N MET A 372 9.34 -10.21 -20.37
CA MET A 372 10.67 -9.98 -19.81
C MET A 372 10.65 -9.75 -18.30
N ALA A 373 9.72 -8.95 -17.79
CA ALA A 373 9.54 -8.74 -16.36
C ALA A 373 9.24 -10.05 -15.60
N LYS A 374 8.68 -11.06 -16.27
CA LYS A 374 8.42 -12.40 -15.73
C LYS A 374 9.56 -13.41 -16.02
N GLY A 375 10.66 -12.97 -16.63
CA GLY A 375 11.83 -13.81 -16.89
C GLY A 375 11.73 -14.67 -18.15
N ILE A 376 10.84 -14.32 -19.08
CA ILE A 376 10.70 -14.98 -20.38
C ILE A 376 11.67 -14.31 -21.36
N MET A 377 12.66 -15.06 -21.85
CA MET A 377 13.80 -14.51 -22.62
C MET A 377 13.62 -14.47 -24.13
N ASN A 378 12.56 -15.06 -24.67
CA ASN A 378 12.36 -15.13 -26.10
C ASN A 378 11.36 -14.05 -26.55
N THR A 379 11.69 -13.35 -27.63
CA THR A 379 10.70 -12.56 -28.38
C THR A 379 9.60 -13.52 -28.84
N LEU A 380 8.38 -13.28 -28.35
CA LEU A 380 7.24 -14.09 -28.77
C LEU A 380 6.77 -13.57 -30.14
N GLU A 381 6.96 -14.38 -31.16
CA GLU A 381 6.24 -14.18 -32.42
C GLU A 381 4.80 -14.65 -32.20
N LEU A 382 3.89 -13.69 -32.05
CA LEU A 382 2.47 -13.95 -31.83
C LEU A 382 1.69 -13.64 -33.12
N ASP A 383 0.84 -14.56 -33.52
CA ASP A 383 -0.08 -14.36 -34.62
C ASP A 383 -1.14 -13.31 -34.28
N ASP A 384 -1.73 -12.64 -35.26
CA ASP A 384 -2.67 -11.54 -35.08
C ASP A 384 -3.92 -11.95 -34.27
N ASP A 385 -4.39 -13.21 -34.43
CA ASP A 385 -5.51 -13.74 -33.66
C ASP A 385 -5.16 -13.99 -32.20
N VAL A 386 -3.88 -14.28 -31.89
CA VAL A 386 -3.37 -14.35 -30.51
C VAL A 386 -3.17 -12.97 -29.94
N LEU A 387 -2.60 -12.04 -30.72
CA LEU A 387 -2.44 -10.63 -30.31
C LEU A 387 -3.77 -9.98 -29.93
N SER A 388 -4.86 -10.28 -30.67
CA SER A 388 -6.20 -9.76 -30.34
C SER A 388 -6.66 -10.15 -28.93
N THR A 389 -6.27 -11.35 -28.44
CA THR A 389 -6.59 -11.79 -27.08
C THR A 389 -5.79 -11.07 -25.98
N TRP A 390 -4.68 -10.43 -26.33
CA TRP A 390 -3.87 -9.61 -25.41
C TRP A 390 -4.34 -8.16 -25.34
N GLY A 391 -5.03 -7.68 -26.36
CA GLY A 391 -5.51 -6.30 -26.48
C GLY A 391 -6.59 -5.92 -25.46
N PHE A 392 -7.06 -6.86 -24.63
CA PHE A 392 -8.11 -6.58 -23.64
C PHE A 392 -7.64 -5.72 -22.45
N VAL A 393 -6.33 -5.53 -22.25
CA VAL A 393 -5.76 -4.63 -21.24
C VAL A 393 -5.11 -3.44 -21.92
N GLY A 394 -5.61 -2.23 -21.70
CA GLY A 394 -5.07 -0.98 -22.21
C GLY A 394 -4.18 -0.28 -21.17
N ASP A 395 -3.09 0.36 -21.62
CA ASP A 395 -2.23 1.24 -20.81
C ASP A 395 -2.47 2.73 -21.15
N GLU A 396 -3.31 3.00 -22.15
CA GLU A 396 -3.69 4.34 -22.57
C GLU A 396 -4.71 4.95 -21.60
N TYR A 397 -4.95 6.24 -21.72
CA TYR A 397 -5.96 6.94 -20.94
C TYR A 397 -7.31 6.25 -21.06
N TYR A 398 -7.95 6.05 -19.91
CA TYR A 398 -9.32 5.58 -19.84
C TYR A 398 -10.23 6.59 -20.53
N ASN A 399 -11.04 6.12 -21.48
CA ASN A 399 -12.06 6.95 -22.13
C ASN A 399 -13.41 6.60 -21.53
N GLU A 400 -13.97 7.51 -20.75
CA GLU A 400 -15.28 7.35 -20.10
C GLU A 400 -16.42 7.16 -21.11
N ALA A 401 -16.32 7.74 -22.29
CA ALA A 401 -17.32 7.61 -23.35
C ALA A 401 -17.28 6.24 -24.05
N ASP A 402 -16.21 5.44 -23.89
CA ASP A 402 -16.16 4.09 -24.46
C ASP A 402 -16.74 3.08 -23.47
N GLU A 403 -18.03 2.79 -23.63
CA GLU A 403 -18.75 1.80 -22.82
C GLU A 403 -18.14 0.39 -22.80
N ARG A 404 -17.21 0.09 -23.72
CA ARG A 404 -16.50 -1.19 -23.76
C ARG A 404 -15.29 -1.23 -22.86
N GLN A 405 -14.96 -0.14 -22.19
CA GLN A 405 -13.85 -0.05 -21.25
C GLN A 405 -14.32 -0.17 -19.80
N ILE A 406 -13.54 -0.85 -18.98
CA ILE A 406 -13.70 -0.86 -17.53
C ILE A 406 -12.37 -0.48 -16.89
N ALA A 407 -12.37 0.59 -16.09
CA ALA A 407 -11.25 1.00 -15.27
C ALA A 407 -11.60 0.82 -13.79
N ILE A 408 -10.70 0.19 -13.02
CA ILE A 408 -10.93 -0.02 -11.59
C ILE A 408 -10.93 1.33 -10.86
N ARG A 409 -10.08 2.27 -11.27
CA ARG A 409 -10.02 3.61 -10.66
C ARG A 409 -11.28 4.43 -10.89
N ARG A 410 -12.13 4.08 -11.88
CA ARG A 410 -13.42 4.72 -12.14
C ARG A 410 -14.45 4.48 -11.03
N LEU A 411 -14.24 3.45 -10.21
CA LEU A 411 -15.08 3.19 -9.03
C LEU A 411 -15.02 4.31 -8.00
N PHE A 412 -13.88 5.00 -7.89
CA PHE A 412 -13.59 5.96 -6.83
C PHE A 412 -13.91 7.37 -7.32
N VAL A 413 -14.92 7.98 -6.70
CA VAL A 413 -15.49 9.26 -7.11
C VAL A 413 -15.43 10.28 -5.96
N PRO A 414 -15.42 11.59 -6.27
CA PRO A 414 -15.54 12.61 -5.25
C PRO A 414 -16.95 12.64 -4.65
N ARG A 415 -17.07 13.15 -3.43
CA ARG A 415 -18.37 13.53 -2.86
C ARG A 415 -18.99 14.70 -3.63
N PRO A 416 -20.35 14.86 -3.63
CA PRO A 416 -20.99 16.04 -4.22
C PRO A 416 -20.42 17.35 -3.64
N GLY A 417 -20.04 18.31 -4.51
CA GLY A 417 -19.41 19.56 -4.13
C GLY A 417 -17.90 19.49 -3.90
N TYR A 418 -17.28 18.40 -4.35
CA TYR A 418 -15.83 18.19 -4.28
C TYR A 418 -15.29 17.65 -5.61
N THR A 419 -14.00 17.83 -5.79
CA THR A 419 -13.21 17.27 -6.90
C THR A 419 -12.01 16.53 -6.36
N LEU A 420 -11.67 15.37 -6.96
CA LEU A 420 -10.42 14.69 -6.65
C LEU A 420 -9.25 15.38 -7.36
N VAL A 421 -8.19 15.66 -6.62
CA VAL A 421 -6.94 16.21 -7.17
C VAL A 421 -5.80 15.30 -6.75
N ALA A 422 -5.06 14.83 -7.73
CA ALA A 422 -3.91 13.96 -7.54
C ALA A 422 -2.60 14.76 -7.63
N PHE A 423 -1.71 14.51 -6.69
CA PHE A 423 -0.38 15.11 -6.58
C PHE A 423 0.66 13.99 -6.68
N ASP A 424 1.38 13.92 -7.80
CA ASP A 424 2.36 12.84 -8.08
C ASP A 424 3.78 13.39 -8.10
N TYR A 425 4.68 12.82 -7.29
CA TYR A 425 6.07 13.22 -7.27
C TYR A 425 6.82 12.76 -8.51
N SER A 426 7.33 13.70 -9.27
CA SER A 426 8.11 13.40 -10.47
C SER A 426 9.47 12.82 -10.12
N GLN A 427 9.71 11.55 -10.50
CA GLN A 427 10.98 10.83 -10.36
C GLN A 427 11.61 10.88 -8.94
N MET A 428 10.78 10.84 -7.88
CA MET A 428 11.20 11.05 -6.50
C MET A 428 12.38 10.16 -6.07
N GLU A 429 12.31 8.86 -6.31
CA GLU A 429 13.36 7.93 -5.89
C GLU A 429 14.71 8.20 -6.59
N VAL A 430 14.66 8.64 -7.85
CA VAL A 430 15.88 8.99 -8.60
C VAL A 430 16.52 10.24 -8.01
N ARG A 431 15.72 11.27 -7.71
CA ARG A 431 16.19 12.49 -7.06
C ARG A 431 16.80 12.21 -5.69
N VAL A 432 16.12 11.38 -4.88
CA VAL A 432 16.63 10.93 -3.58
C VAL A 432 17.94 10.14 -3.75
N PHE A 433 18.01 9.19 -4.70
CA PHE A 433 19.25 8.46 -4.98
C PHE A 433 20.41 9.38 -5.32
N LEU A 434 20.20 10.29 -6.28
CA LEU A 434 21.23 11.25 -6.70
C LEU A 434 21.70 12.14 -5.56
N SER A 435 20.79 12.57 -4.67
CA SER A 435 21.15 13.38 -3.50
C SER A 435 22.08 12.68 -2.52
N TYR A 436 22.17 11.35 -2.52
CA TYR A 436 23.12 10.58 -1.71
C TYR A 436 24.54 10.60 -2.28
N LEU A 437 24.72 10.94 -3.56
CA LEU A 437 26.02 10.83 -4.22
C LEU A 437 26.97 11.97 -3.85
N GLN A 438 26.46 13.11 -3.37
CA GLN A 438 27.23 14.29 -2.89
C GLN A 438 28.31 14.70 -3.90
N ASN A 439 27.92 14.99 -5.13
CA ASN A 439 28.83 15.29 -6.24
C ASN A 439 28.35 16.54 -6.95
N ASP A 440 29.25 17.50 -7.21
CA ASP A 440 28.93 18.80 -7.79
C ASP A 440 28.25 18.70 -9.16
N ASP A 441 28.63 17.73 -10.02
CA ASP A 441 27.99 17.51 -11.32
C ASP A 441 26.54 17.00 -11.15
N VAL A 442 26.34 16.12 -10.17
CA VAL A 442 25.01 15.59 -9.83
C VAL A 442 24.15 16.67 -9.17
N ASP A 443 24.72 17.51 -8.31
CA ASP A 443 24.01 18.61 -7.67
C ASP A 443 23.59 19.67 -8.69
N ALA A 444 24.46 19.95 -9.70
CA ALA A 444 24.12 20.81 -10.84
C ALA A 444 22.96 20.22 -11.67
N LEU A 445 22.94 18.91 -11.87
CA LEU A 445 21.85 18.21 -12.56
C LEU A 445 20.55 18.25 -11.74
N LEU A 446 20.62 18.00 -10.42
CA LEU A 446 19.48 18.04 -9.52
C LEU A 446 18.86 19.44 -9.41
N SER A 447 19.65 20.50 -9.55
CA SER A 447 19.17 21.89 -9.46
C SER A 447 18.24 22.29 -10.61
N GLN A 448 18.24 21.53 -11.71
CA GLN A 448 17.36 21.75 -12.86
C GLN A 448 16.00 21.12 -12.57
N ALA A 449 14.94 21.94 -12.51
CA ALA A 449 13.60 21.47 -12.09
C ALA A 449 12.98 20.45 -13.07
N ASP A 450 13.21 20.64 -14.39
CA ASP A 450 12.53 19.87 -15.45
C ASP A 450 13.43 18.82 -16.12
N VAL A 451 14.49 18.35 -15.44
CA VAL A 451 15.41 17.35 -16.00
C VAL A 451 14.73 15.98 -16.10
N ASP A 452 14.75 15.43 -17.31
CA ASP A 452 14.50 14.01 -17.52
C ASP A 452 15.75 13.17 -17.17
N PHE A 453 15.87 12.78 -15.90
CA PHE A 453 17.00 11.98 -15.41
C PHE A 453 17.20 10.66 -16.16
N HIS A 454 16.13 10.06 -16.66
CA HIS A 454 16.24 8.82 -17.44
C HIS A 454 16.77 9.10 -18.85
N GLY A 455 16.40 10.23 -19.43
CA GLY A 455 16.99 10.71 -20.69
C GLY A 455 18.46 11.04 -20.54
N GLU A 456 18.85 11.79 -19.50
CA GLU A 456 20.25 12.09 -19.20
C GLU A 456 21.06 10.81 -18.93
N ALA A 457 20.53 9.88 -18.14
CA ALA A 457 21.17 8.59 -17.93
C ALA A 457 21.33 7.78 -19.21
N ALA A 458 20.39 7.88 -20.16
CA ALA A 458 20.52 7.25 -21.48
C ALA A 458 21.63 7.90 -22.33
N LYS A 459 21.68 9.23 -22.36
CA LYS A 459 22.74 9.95 -23.05
C LYS A 459 24.14 9.53 -22.55
N ILE A 460 24.29 9.48 -21.25
CA ILE A 460 25.55 9.13 -20.59
C ILE A 460 25.88 7.63 -20.74
N ALA A 461 24.96 6.74 -20.48
CA ALA A 461 25.22 5.30 -20.46
C ALA A 461 25.36 4.68 -21.86
N PHE A 462 24.64 5.20 -22.85
CA PHE A 462 24.58 4.62 -24.19
C PHE A 462 25.15 5.51 -25.26
N ASN A 463 25.64 6.73 -24.93
CA ASN A 463 26.18 7.72 -25.82
C ASN A 463 25.21 8.04 -26.99
N VAL A 464 23.94 8.26 -26.66
CA VAL A 464 22.87 8.63 -27.60
C VAL A 464 22.29 9.98 -27.21
N ASP A 465 21.89 10.78 -28.18
CA ASP A 465 21.18 12.04 -27.95
C ASP A 465 19.67 11.91 -28.30
N GLU A 466 18.90 12.94 -27.99
CA GLU A 466 17.44 12.94 -28.21
C GLU A 466 17.03 12.83 -29.67
N SER A 467 17.93 13.15 -30.60
CA SER A 467 17.71 13.04 -32.06
C SER A 467 17.84 11.61 -32.58
N HIS A 468 18.41 10.71 -31.76
CA HIS A 468 18.59 9.31 -32.14
C HIS A 468 17.24 8.59 -32.30
N GLU A 469 17.00 7.92 -33.44
CA GLU A 469 15.73 7.26 -33.75
C GLU A 469 15.26 6.27 -32.66
N SER A 470 16.19 5.64 -31.96
CA SER A 470 15.94 4.71 -30.86
C SER A 470 16.09 5.35 -29.47
N PHE A 471 16.06 6.67 -29.34
CA PHE A 471 16.26 7.35 -28.04
C PHE A 471 15.25 6.90 -26.98
N LYS A 472 13.97 6.76 -27.33
CA LYS A 472 12.92 6.26 -26.43
C LYS A 472 13.25 4.87 -25.87
N PHE A 473 13.83 4.00 -26.68
CA PHE A 473 14.26 2.66 -26.26
C PHE A 473 15.41 2.74 -25.24
N TYR A 474 16.46 3.52 -25.52
CA TYR A 474 17.59 3.71 -24.60
C TYR A 474 17.19 4.40 -23.31
N ARG A 475 16.28 5.36 -23.38
CA ARG A 475 15.67 6.00 -22.21
C ARG A 475 14.95 4.99 -21.32
N GLN A 476 14.17 4.08 -21.91
CA GLN A 476 13.51 3.01 -21.16
C GLN A 476 14.51 2.01 -20.56
N MET A 477 15.58 1.68 -21.31
CA MET A 477 16.68 0.87 -20.77
C MET A 477 17.37 1.56 -19.60
N ALA A 478 17.70 2.84 -19.70
CA ALA A 478 18.29 3.61 -18.62
C ALA A 478 17.39 3.62 -17.38
N LYS A 479 16.09 3.82 -17.57
CA LYS A 479 15.09 3.72 -16.49
C LYS A 479 15.14 2.35 -15.80
N ASN A 480 15.13 1.27 -16.56
CA ASN A 480 15.18 -0.10 -16.02
C ASN A 480 16.49 -0.38 -15.28
N ILE A 481 17.63 0.15 -15.79
CA ILE A 481 18.93 0.01 -15.13
C ILE A 481 18.93 0.82 -13.82
N THR A 482 18.46 2.07 -13.82
CA THR A 482 18.40 2.93 -12.64
C THR A 482 17.64 2.24 -11.51
N PHE A 483 16.44 1.78 -11.78
CA PHE A 483 15.64 1.06 -10.78
C PHE A 483 16.25 -0.30 -10.43
N GLY A 484 16.78 -1.03 -11.42
CA GLY A 484 17.49 -2.28 -11.17
C GLY A 484 18.70 -2.11 -10.27
N VAL A 485 19.42 -1.01 -10.42
CA VAL A 485 20.56 -0.63 -9.57
C VAL A 485 20.07 -0.29 -8.16
N ILE A 486 19.11 0.62 -8.03
CA ILE A 486 18.53 1.02 -6.73
C ILE A 486 17.99 -0.18 -5.96
N TYR A 487 17.32 -1.12 -6.65
CA TYR A 487 16.72 -2.30 -6.02
C TYR A 487 17.67 -3.50 -5.85
N GLY A 488 18.93 -3.35 -6.25
CA GLY A 488 19.94 -4.40 -6.11
C GLY A 488 19.64 -5.63 -6.98
N ILE A 489 19.13 -5.40 -8.19
CA ILE A 489 18.76 -6.49 -9.11
C ILE A 489 19.97 -7.33 -9.51
N GLY A 490 19.82 -8.66 -9.44
CA GLY A 490 20.84 -9.62 -9.90
C GLY A 490 21.00 -9.61 -11.43
N LYS A 491 22.17 -10.07 -11.92
CA LYS A 491 22.54 -10.04 -13.35
C LYS A 491 21.51 -10.72 -14.26
N ALA A 492 21.03 -11.91 -13.91
CA ALA A 492 20.07 -12.66 -14.70
C ALA A 492 18.73 -11.91 -14.84
N ARG A 493 18.24 -11.33 -13.74
CA ARG A 493 16.99 -10.57 -13.76
C ARG A 493 17.15 -9.24 -14.51
N LEU A 494 18.30 -8.56 -14.40
CA LEU A 494 18.57 -7.35 -15.18
C LEU A 494 18.66 -7.68 -16.68
N ALA A 495 19.36 -8.75 -17.05
CA ALA A 495 19.44 -9.22 -18.44
C ALA A 495 18.04 -9.48 -19.02
N ASN A 496 17.20 -10.15 -18.25
CA ASN A 496 15.81 -10.41 -18.63
C ASN A 496 15.01 -9.11 -18.79
N GLN A 497 15.15 -8.14 -17.86
CA GLN A 497 14.47 -6.84 -17.94
C GLN A 497 14.87 -6.02 -19.16
N LEU A 498 16.13 -6.14 -19.60
CA LEU A 498 16.68 -5.39 -20.74
C LEU A 498 16.57 -6.17 -22.06
N ASN A 499 16.12 -7.42 -22.02
CA ASN A 499 16.10 -8.35 -23.17
C ASN A 499 17.46 -8.48 -23.87
N VAL A 500 18.49 -8.68 -23.08
CA VAL A 500 19.88 -8.82 -23.59
C VAL A 500 20.57 -9.98 -22.87
N SER A 501 21.75 -10.38 -23.37
CA SER A 501 22.57 -11.37 -22.67
C SER A 501 22.99 -10.86 -21.27
N GLU A 502 23.25 -11.77 -20.32
CA GLU A 502 23.81 -11.38 -19.02
C GLU A 502 25.09 -10.57 -19.14
N LYS A 503 25.91 -10.85 -20.16
CA LYS A 503 27.14 -10.13 -20.46
C LYS A 503 26.85 -8.68 -20.87
N ASP A 504 25.89 -8.47 -21.76
CA ASP A 504 25.51 -7.13 -22.22
C ASP A 504 24.83 -6.32 -21.11
N ALA A 505 23.93 -6.96 -20.33
CA ALA A 505 23.31 -6.33 -19.17
C ALA A 505 24.34 -5.84 -18.15
N MET A 506 25.40 -6.63 -17.92
CA MET A 506 26.49 -6.23 -17.03
C MET A 506 27.37 -5.14 -17.64
N THR A 507 27.53 -5.12 -18.97
CA THR A 507 28.22 -4.05 -19.69
C THR A 507 27.46 -2.73 -19.55
N TYR A 508 26.15 -2.73 -19.80
CA TYR A 508 25.29 -1.55 -19.63
C TYR A 508 25.24 -1.06 -18.18
N LYS A 509 25.13 -1.99 -17.21
CA LYS A 509 25.21 -1.64 -15.80
C LYS A 509 26.55 -1.00 -15.43
N LYS A 510 27.65 -1.47 -16.00
CA LYS A 510 28.99 -0.89 -15.80
C LYS A 510 29.07 0.51 -16.40
N GLN A 511 28.61 0.71 -17.64
CA GLN A 511 28.55 2.01 -18.31
C GLN A 511 27.72 3.02 -17.52
N TYR A 512 26.56 2.58 -17.00
CA TYR A 512 25.71 3.39 -16.12
C TYR A 512 26.47 3.87 -14.87
N PHE A 513 27.18 2.97 -14.19
CA PHE A 513 27.98 3.34 -13.02
C PHE A 513 29.20 4.22 -13.33
N GLU A 514 29.76 4.07 -14.51
CA GLU A 514 30.87 4.93 -14.98
C GLU A 514 30.37 6.31 -15.39
N GLY A 515 29.17 6.40 -15.92
CA GLY A 515 28.53 7.64 -16.34
C GLY A 515 28.02 8.50 -15.20
N ILE A 516 27.50 7.89 -14.12
CA ILE A 516 26.98 8.62 -12.94
C ILE A 516 28.06 8.64 -11.86
N SER A 517 28.81 9.74 -11.79
CA SER A 517 29.92 9.93 -10.85
C SER A 517 29.51 9.67 -9.40
N GLY A 518 30.33 8.93 -8.66
CA GLY A 518 30.09 8.59 -7.26
C GLY A 518 29.15 7.39 -7.02
N SER A 519 28.34 6.98 -8.00
CA SER A 519 27.31 5.94 -7.81
C SER A 519 27.91 4.59 -7.37
N LYS A 520 28.96 4.12 -8.05
CA LYS A 520 29.64 2.85 -7.71
C LYS A 520 30.25 2.87 -6.32
N GLN A 521 30.88 4.00 -5.94
CA GLN A 521 31.46 4.17 -4.61
C GLN A 521 30.38 4.11 -3.54
N PHE A 522 29.31 4.84 -3.71
CA PHE A 522 28.17 4.84 -2.78
C PHE A 522 27.62 3.41 -2.55
N PHE A 523 27.41 2.62 -3.60
CA PHE A 523 26.97 1.23 -3.47
C PHE A 523 27.94 0.38 -2.64
N ASN A 524 29.23 0.48 -2.93
CA ASN A 524 30.25 -0.27 -2.22
C ASN A 524 30.33 0.12 -0.74
N ASP A 525 30.25 1.41 -0.45
CA ASP A 525 30.31 1.94 0.92
C ASP A 525 29.08 1.51 1.75
N VAL A 526 27.89 1.55 1.17
CA VAL A 526 26.68 1.06 1.81
C VAL A 526 26.77 -0.43 2.10
N MET A 527 27.17 -1.24 1.12
CA MET A 527 27.31 -2.69 1.30
C MET A 527 28.36 -3.03 2.37
N LYS A 528 29.52 -2.38 2.33
CA LYS A 528 30.58 -2.55 3.31
C LYS A 528 30.11 -2.15 4.70
N THR A 529 29.43 -1.01 4.83
CA THR A 529 28.87 -0.54 6.09
C THR A 529 27.90 -1.55 6.71
N VAL A 530 27.01 -2.13 5.89
CA VAL A 530 26.08 -3.19 6.36
C VAL A 530 26.83 -4.43 6.79
N GLN A 531 27.85 -4.86 6.02
CA GLN A 531 28.64 -6.05 6.35
C GLN A 531 29.45 -5.89 7.64
N GLU A 532 29.96 -4.68 7.91
CA GLU A 532 30.80 -4.41 9.09
C GLU A 532 29.99 -4.20 10.37
N ARG A 533 28.86 -3.50 10.31
CA ARG A 533 28.10 -3.13 11.52
C ARG A 533 26.67 -3.66 11.59
N GLY A 534 26.15 -4.27 10.52
CA GLY A 534 24.82 -4.89 10.48
C GLY A 534 23.65 -3.93 10.35
N TRP A 535 23.89 -2.62 10.19
CA TRP A 535 22.82 -1.63 10.09
C TRP A 535 23.24 -0.36 9.33
N ILE A 536 22.24 0.36 8.81
CA ILE A 536 22.38 1.68 8.19
C ILE A 536 21.22 2.59 8.64
N LYS A 537 21.36 3.89 8.42
CA LYS A 537 20.28 4.88 8.63
C LYS A 537 20.05 5.70 7.39
N ASN A 538 18.77 6.01 7.11
CA ASN A 538 18.43 6.99 6.09
C ASN A 538 18.65 8.43 6.60
N ARG A 539 18.34 9.42 5.76
CA ARG A 539 18.54 10.85 6.10
C ARG A 539 17.62 11.37 7.21
N TYR A 540 16.52 10.68 7.52
CA TYR A 540 15.63 10.98 8.65
C TYR A 540 16.09 10.32 9.95
N GLY A 541 17.14 9.47 9.91
CA GLY A 541 17.62 8.72 11.05
C GLY A 541 16.91 7.38 11.27
N ARG A 542 15.98 6.96 10.39
CA ARG A 542 15.37 5.63 10.42
C ARG A 542 16.44 4.57 10.24
N MET A 543 16.53 3.65 11.18
CA MET A 543 17.53 2.59 11.20
C MET A 543 17.00 1.31 10.52
N TYR A 544 17.85 0.72 9.71
CA TYR A 544 17.60 -0.59 9.10
C TYR A 544 18.65 -1.58 9.57
N VAL A 545 18.24 -2.60 10.31
CA VAL A 545 19.10 -3.73 10.69
C VAL A 545 19.02 -4.75 9.57
N ILE A 546 20.15 -5.01 8.92
CA ILE A 546 20.24 -5.79 7.68
C ILE A 546 21.29 -6.89 7.85
N PRO A 547 20.93 -8.17 7.68
CA PRO A 547 21.92 -9.26 7.63
C PRO A 547 22.95 -9.08 6.52
N ALA A 548 24.18 -9.50 6.78
CA ALA A 548 25.32 -9.29 5.86
C ALA A 548 25.14 -9.96 4.48
N ASP A 549 24.45 -11.09 4.42
CA ASP A 549 24.14 -11.84 3.19
C ASP A 549 23.19 -11.11 2.24
N ILE A 550 22.41 -10.16 2.76
CA ILE A 550 21.52 -9.30 1.98
C ILE A 550 21.93 -7.82 1.99
N SER A 551 23.22 -7.52 2.24
CA SER A 551 23.76 -6.15 2.30
C SER A 551 23.48 -5.31 1.05
N TYR A 552 23.33 -5.96 -0.11
CA TYR A 552 22.94 -5.29 -1.38
C TYR A 552 21.59 -4.56 -1.33
N LYS A 553 20.71 -4.90 -0.36
CA LYS A 553 19.43 -4.20 -0.15
C LYS A 553 19.60 -2.85 0.55
N GLY A 554 20.78 -2.56 1.08
CA GLY A 554 21.03 -1.34 1.84
C GLY A 554 20.69 -0.08 1.05
N VAL A 555 21.12 0.02 -0.20
CA VAL A 555 20.83 1.18 -1.05
C VAL A 555 19.32 1.35 -1.27
N ASN A 556 18.62 0.25 -1.53
CA ASN A 556 17.16 0.28 -1.65
C ASN A 556 16.48 0.83 -0.38
N TYR A 557 16.91 0.37 0.80
CA TYR A 557 16.34 0.85 2.06
C TYR A 557 16.63 2.33 2.32
N LEU A 558 17.83 2.82 1.92
CA LEU A 558 18.15 4.24 2.04
C LEU A 558 17.27 5.09 1.11
N VAL A 559 17.18 4.72 -0.16
CA VAL A 559 16.46 5.51 -1.17
C VAL A 559 14.96 5.47 -0.92
N GLN A 560 14.36 4.26 -0.88
CA GLN A 560 12.93 4.13 -0.65
C GLN A 560 12.50 4.65 0.72
N GLY A 561 13.33 4.43 1.74
CA GLY A 561 13.00 4.88 3.08
C GLY A 561 13.08 6.39 3.24
N THR A 562 14.04 7.05 2.58
CA THR A 562 14.07 8.52 2.56
C THR A 562 12.88 9.08 1.80
N SER A 563 12.55 8.50 0.62
CA SER A 563 11.37 8.91 -0.14
C SER A 563 10.07 8.74 0.66
N ALA A 564 9.92 7.61 1.36
CA ALA A 564 8.76 7.36 2.21
C ALA A 564 8.67 8.35 3.39
N ASP A 565 9.79 8.66 4.04
CA ASP A 565 9.79 9.57 5.18
C ASP A 565 9.54 11.04 4.74
N ILE A 566 10.00 11.46 3.56
CA ILE A 566 9.62 12.75 2.96
C ILE A 566 8.10 12.79 2.74
N LEU A 567 7.54 11.77 2.09
CA LEU A 567 6.11 11.70 1.82
C LEU A 567 5.27 11.73 3.11
N ASN A 568 5.68 10.93 4.10
CA ASN A 568 5.03 10.86 5.40
C ASN A 568 5.04 12.22 6.12
N GLU A 569 6.19 12.93 6.10
CA GLU A 569 6.33 14.27 6.66
C GLU A 569 5.41 15.27 5.93
N ARG A 570 5.37 15.20 4.60
CA ARG A 570 4.52 16.11 3.80
C ARG A 570 3.03 15.85 4.01
N MET A 571 2.62 14.59 4.16
CA MET A 571 1.23 14.25 4.52
C MET A 571 0.81 14.89 5.85
N ILE A 572 1.71 14.89 6.85
CA ILE A 572 1.45 15.54 8.14
C ILE A 572 1.27 17.06 7.94
N VAL A 573 2.18 17.69 7.20
CA VAL A 573 2.11 19.15 6.92
C VAL A 573 0.82 19.53 6.19
N ILE A 574 0.42 18.75 5.18
CA ILE A 574 -0.83 18.99 4.45
C ILE A 574 -2.04 18.77 5.38
N HIS A 575 -2.04 17.69 6.15
CA HIS A 575 -3.12 17.41 7.09
C HIS A 575 -3.32 18.55 8.09
N ASP A 576 -2.22 19.04 8.68
CA ASP A 576 -2.26 20.15 9.63
C ASP A 576 -2.74 21.44 8.98
N PHE A 577 -2.35 21.68 7.74
CA PHE A 577 -2.81 22.84 6.96
C PHE A 577 -4.30 22.74 6.62
N LEU A 578 -4.83 21.53 6.40
CA LEU A 578 -6.24 21.31 6.04
C LEU A 578 -7.21 21.27 7.23
N LYS A 579 -6.75 21.27 8.48
CA LYS A 579 -7.61 21.12 9.68
C LYS A 579 -8.80 22.08 9.71
N ASP A 580 -8.59 23.34 9.28
CA ASP A 580 -9.62 24.38 9.24
C ASP A 580 -10.27 24.53 7.85
N LYS A 581 -10.05 23.59 6.94
CA LYS A 581 -10.56 23.61 5.57
C LYS A 581 -11.67 22.56 5.41
N LYS A 582 -12.41 22.69 4.29
CA LYS A 582 -13.41 21.69 3.91
C LYS A 582 -12.78 20.48 3.22
N SER A 583 -11.60 20.66 2.63
CA SER A 583 -10.85 19.67 1.85
C SER A 583 -10.06 18.70 2.72
N ASN A 584 -9.81 17.49 2.21
CA ASN A 584 -9.15 16.43 2.97
C ASN A 584 -8.16 15.62 2.10
N ILE A 585 -7.17 15.00 2.75
CA ILE A 585 -6.40 13.91 2.12
C ILE A 585 -7.27 12.65 2.14
N LEU A 586 -7.47 12.02 0.98
CA LEU A 586 -8.24 10.77 0.88
C LEU A 586 -7.37 9.53 0.74
N LEU A 587 -6.43 9.56 -0.21
CA LEU A 587 -5.64 8.40 -0.59
C LEU A 587 -4.16 8.76 -0.68
N GLN A 588 -3.33 7.78 -0.38
CA GLN A 588 -1.91 7.77 -0.71
C GLN A 588 -1.60 6.46 -1.44
N VAL A 589 -1.07 6.53 -2.66
CA VAL A 589 -0.77 5.36 -3.48
C VAL A 589 0.58 5.54 -4.14
N HIS A 590 1.59 4.76 -3.76
CA HIS A 590 3.00 4.88 -4.19
C HIS A 590 3.57 6.27 -3.86
N ASP A 591 3.83 7.10 -4.87
CA ASP A 591 4.38 8.45 -4.72
C ASP A 591 3.29 9.52 -4.96
N GLU A 592 2.02 9.11 -5.07
CA GLU A 592 0.85 9.94 -5.35
C GLU A 592 0.02 10.16 -4.06
N ILE A 593 -0.34 11.41 -3.79
CA ILE A 593 -1.34 11.80 -2.78
C ILE A 593 -2.59 12.28 -3.52
N ILE A 594 -3.75 11.79 -3.12
CA ILE A 594 -5.04 12.23 -3.67
C ILE A 594 -5.80 12.95 -2.58
N CYS A 595 -6.14 14.20 -2.86
CA CYS A 595 -6.98 15.03 -2.01
C CYS A 595 -8.36 15.16 -2.62
N GLU A 596 -9.36 15.30 -1.77
CA GLU A 596 -10.69 15.73 -2.13
C GLU A 596 -10.81 17.23 -1.82
N ILE A 597 -10.90 18.05 -2.85
CA ILE A 597 -10.89 19.50 -2.77
C ILE A 597 -12.31 20.03 -2.91
N HIS A 598 -12.77 20.82 -1.93
CA HIS A 598 -14.08 21.45 -1.97
C HIS A 598 -14.13 22.55 -3.04
N ASP A 599 -15.26 22.71 -3.74
CA ASP A 599 -15.42 23.64 -4.85
C ASP A 599 -15.01 25.09 -4.51
N GLU A 600 -15.33 25.57 -3.31
CA GLU A 600 -14.95 26.93 -2.85
C GLU A 600 -13.44 27.11 -2.64
N GLU A 601 -12.67 26.02 -2.51
CA GLU A 601 -11.25 26.03 -2.26
C GLU A 601 -10.42 25.66 -3.52
N PHE A 602 -11.08 25.21 -4.59
CA PHE A 602 -10.43 24.65 -5.77
C PHE A 602 -9.51 25.64 -6.50
N SER A 603 -9.89 26.91 -6.59
CA SER A 603 -9.15 27.93 -7.36
C SER A 603 -7.75 28.24 -6.82
N TRP A 604 -7.46 27.92 -5.55
CA TRP A 604 -6.18 28.29 -4.92
C TRP A 604 -5.52 27.12 -4.17
N LEU A 605 -6.29 26.18 -3.65
CA LEU A 605 -5.78 25.14 -2.76
C LEU A 605 -4.85 24.12 -3.45
N PRO A 606 -5.09 23.67 -4.70
CA PRO A 606 -4.18 22.75 -5.38
C PRO A 606 -2.74 23.28 -5.47
N ARG A 607 -2.57 24.54 -5.85
CA ARG A 607 -1.23 25.16 -5.89
C ARG A 607 -0.60 25.26 -4.51
N LYS A 608 -1.39 25.60 -3.50
CA LYS A 608 -0.89 25.69 -2.13
C LYS A 608 -0.43 24.33 -1.60
N ILE A 609 -1.15 23.26 -1.92
CA ILE A 609 -0.73 21.90 -1.57
C ILE A 609 0.56 21.52 -2.32
N GLN A 610 0.67 21.84 -3.62
CA GLN A 610 1.90 21.62 -4.39
C GLN A 610 3.10 22.32 -3.74
N ASP A 611 2.97 23.62 -3.39
CA ASP A 611 4.02 24.36 -2.70
C ASP A 611 4.48 23.64 -1.41
N LEU A 612 3.52 23.14 -0.61
CA LEU A 612 3.81 22.41 0.62
C LEU A 612 4.50 21.07 0.37
N LEU A 613 4.18 20.39 -0.72
CA LEU A 613 4.77 19.10 -1.10
C LEU A 613 6.20 19.25 -1.61
N GLU A 614 6.50 20.31 -2.35
CA GLU A 614 7.83 20.55 -2.93
C GLU A 614 8.86 21.00 -1.89
N VAL A 615 8.41 21.60 -0.78
CA VAL A 615 9.29 21.95 0.35
C VAL A 615 9.51 20.74 1.24
N ASN A 616 10.74 20.40 1.51
CA ASN A 616 11.10 19.30 2.41
C ASN A 616 12.32 19.61 3.26
N THR A 617 12.44 18.90 4.39
CA THR A 617 13.48 19.10 5.40
C THR A 617 14.90 18.85 4.90
N LEU A 618 15.05 18.02 3.86
CA LEU A 618 16.34 17.58 3.33
C LEU A 618 16.86 18.47 2.19
N ASN A 619 16.09 19.46 1.76
CA ASN A 619 16.40 20.35 0.63
C ASN A 619 16.72 19.61 -0.68
N ILE A 620 16.04 18.46 -0.92
CA ILE A 620 16.11 17.75 -2.18
C ILE A 620 15.15 18.45 -3.15
N PRO A 621 15.59 18.92 -4.32
CA PRO A 621 14.70 19.51 -5.30
C PRO A 621 13.67 18.46 -5.76
N LEU A 622 12.44 18.62 -5.32
CA LEU A 622 11.31 17.77 -5.67
C LEU A 622 10.35 18.55 -6.55
N LYS A 623 9.73 17.88 -7.50
CA LYS A 623 8.67 18.42 -8.34
C LYS A 623 7.45 17.54 -8.20
N VAL A 624 6.29 18.19 -8.13
CA VAL A 624 4.99 17.55 -8.00
C VAL A 624 4.11 17.97 -9.16
N ASP A 625 3.61 16.99 -9.89
CA ASP A 625 2.63 17.18 -10.95
C ASP A 625 1.23 17.15 -10.35
N ILE A 626 0.32 17.98 -10.85
CA ILE A 626 -1.06 18.07 -10.39
C ILE A 626 -1.99 17.59 -11.50
N ASP A 627 -2.82 16.58 -11.20
CA ASP A 627 -3.88 16.13 -12.07
C ASP A 627 -5.26 16.40 -11.42
N VAL A 628 -6.18 16.98 -12.15
CA VAL A 628 -7.59 17.08 -11.78
C VAL A 628 -8.30 15.82 -12.22
N CYS A 629 -9.01 15.18 -11.32
CA CYS A 629 -9.81 13.99 -11.57
C CYS A 629 -11.29 14.38 -11.46
N ASP A 630 -11.84 14.89 -12.54
CA ASP A 630 -13.15 15.53 -12.57
C ASP A 630 -14.32 14.60 -12.24
N VAL A 631 -14.39 13.45 -12.91
CA VAL A 631 -15.46 12.46 -12.71
C VAL A 631 -15.05 11.38 -11.70
N SER A 632 -13.81 10.94 -11.77
CA SER A 632 -13.31 9.83 -10.95
C SER A 632 -11.79 9.80 -10.91
N TRP A 633 -11.19 8.98 -10.05
CA TRP A 633 -9.74 8.78 -10.02
C TRP A 633 -9.15 8.24 -11.35
N ALA A 634 -9.97 7.71 -12.26
CA ALA A 634 -9.54 7.27 -13.58
C ALA A 634 -9.40 8.41 -14.60
N THR A 635 -10.17 9.48 -14.44
CA THR A 635 -10.22 10.62 -15.37
C THR A 635 -9.25 11.69 -14.88
N LYS A 636 -8.09 11.80 -15.51
CA LYS A 636 -7.03 12.72 -15.13
C LYS A 636 -6.79 13.76 -16.21
N HIS A 637 -6.85 15.03 -15.83
CA HIS A 637 -6.52 16.17 -16.66
C HIS A 637 -5.40 16.96 -15.99
N GLU A 638 -4.42 17.40 -16.75
CA GLU A 638 -3.34 18.24 -16.22
C GLU A 638 -3.95 19.56 -15.69
N PHE A 639 -3.54 19.94 -14.48
CA PHE A 639 -4.01 21.17 -13.86
C PHE A 639 -3.38 22.38 -14.56
N GLU A 640 -4.19 23.19 -15.21
CA GLU A 640 -3.75 24.42 -15.86
C GLU A 640 -3.84 25.61 -14.89
N ASP A 641 -2.72 26.34 -14.74
CA ASP A 641 -2.60 27.48 -13.82
C ASP A 641 -3.19 28.77 -14.44
N GLU A 642 -4.49 28.75 -14.70
CA GLU A 642 -5.21 29.93 -15.13
C GLU A 642 -6.11 30.41 -13.98
N PRO A 643 -5.89 31.63 -13.43
CA PRO A 643 -6.63 32.12 -12.25
C PRO A 643 -8.16 32.22 -12.42
N GLU A 644 -8.65 32.15 -13.66
CA GLU A 644 -10.06 32.23 -14.00
C GLU A 644 -10.67 30.83 -14.22
N LYS A 645 -9.88 29.74 -14.27
CA LYS A 645 -10.41 28.39 -14.46
C LYS A 645 -11.09 27.89 -13.19
N THR A 646 -12.30 27.42 -13.38
CA THR A 646 -13.14 26.78 -12.38
C THR A 646 -13.21 25.27 -12.66
N ILE A 647 -13.79 24.51 -11.74
CA ILE A 647 -14.07 23.08 -11.97
C ILE A 647 -14.84 22.84 -13.27
N ALA A 648 -15.75 23.74 -13.62
CA ALA A 648 -16.56 23.63 -14.84
C ALA A 648 -15.73 23.62 -16.13
N ASP A 649 -14.51 24.17 -16.09
CA ASP A 649 -13.63 24.23 -17.25
C ASP A 649 -12.87 22.91 -17.49
N TYR A 650 -12.90 21.99 -16.52
CA TYR A 650 -12.33 20.64 -16.62
C TYR A 650 -13.39 19.56 -16.90
N ILE A 651 -14.68 19.89 -16.76
CA ILE A 651 -15.77 18.97 -17.05
C ILE A 651 -16.13 19.09 -18.54
N GLU A 652 -15.74 18.12 -19.35
CA GLU A 652 -16.27 17.98 -20.72
C GLU A 652 -17.72 17.50 -20.65
N TRP A 653 -18.66 18.35 -21.16
CA TRP A 653 -20.09 18.05 -21.23
C TRP A 653 -20.42 17.10 -22.40
#